data_7de2c8747da223af4cae7d46630853d6
#
_entry.id   7de2c8747da223af4cae7d46630853d6
#
_cell.length_a   1.000
_cell.length_b   1.000
_cell.length_c   1.000
_cell.angle_alpha   90.00
_cell.angle_beta   90.00
_cell.angle_gamma   90.00
#
_symmetry.space_group_name_H-M   'P 1'
#
loop_
_entity.id
_entity.type
_entity.pdbx_description
1 polymer ?
#
loop_
_entity_poly.entity_id
_entity_poly.type
_entity_poly.pdbx_seq_one_letter_code
_entity_poly.pdbx_strand_id
1 'polypeptide(L)'
;MRTVGHPSGGLVTHRLSRLVRVITAVYRLLERSTGPIVDLLIRLWLAKVFFVSGVLKIFGVSVEPYLSHVAYPVPWVEPLSPTYLGAALQMTIPILLALGLATRWAALYMLILVLVVQLNYLPLDINLYSAVLFGWLVVCGAGSLSLDHLLARGLGDTALPLATPLTRLARAITRYLRPYYQLFVRLWLALALCAVSTKMSLPVGLVKLIPKDSLAHFAPAPVLALTGALLLAFGLAARPMALLLIVVVAGMHVVGAAGPADVYFVMTLALLGLYGAGPLSLDRWIAHILSKISAEQAVAPKGAPRVVIVGAGFGGLACASRLTRAPLQVTLIDRHNYHLFQPLLYQVATASLSPADIATTVRGLFSEYLNVEVLLGDVTGVDTDRQAVLIGQRRLPYDYLVLATGASHSYFGRDEWEPHAPGLKTIDDAVEIRRRILAAFERAESAEDLAERRSLLTFVIVGGGPTGVELAGDIAELVRYGMEKEFRHLDPASARVVLVQSAARLLPTFPGALSRKAQRSLERLGVEVILESKVADIDPDGVLVNGRRIASRTVLWAAGVVASPAAQWLHAAADRSGRVKVEADLSVAGLPNVFVIGDTALVNAWKGKPVPGLAPAAKQGGTYVARAILGRLRGEAPPPFRYRHMGSLATIGRKAAVASFGGVNVSGAPAWWLWGAVHVAFLVGLRNRISVMFSWFWAYLTFKRGTRLITGGGRPAREDRG
;
A
#
# COMPACT_ATOMS: atom_id res chain seq x y z
N MET A 1 5.92 3.94 -48.49
CA MET A 1 6.54 5.20 -48.04
C MET A 1 7.30 4.92 -46.76
N ARG A 2 8.63 4.89 -46.84
CA ARG A 2 9.53 4.73 -45.69
C ARG A 2 9.73 6.09 -45.04
N THR A 3 9.31 6.27 -43.81
CA THR A 3 9.69 7.44 -43.00
C THR A 3 10.98 7.13 -42.26
N VAL A 4 12.00 7.85 -42.68
CA VAL A 4 13.34 7.88 -42.04
C VAL A 4 13.21 8.53 -40.67
N GLY A 5 13.32 7.76 -39.59
CA GLY A 5 13.37 8.24 -38.23
C GLY A 5 14.78 8.71 -37.86
N HIS A 6 14.92 9.93 -37.36
CA HIS A 6 16.16 10.55 -36.93
C HIS A 6 16.90 9.75 -35.82
N PRO A 7 18.19 9.45 -35.96
CA PRO A 7 18.97 8.68 -34.97
C PRO A 7 19.53 9.51 -33.80
N SER A 8 19.21 10.80 -33.66
CA SER A 8 19.83 11.69 -32.68
C SER A 8 19.26 11.62 -31.24
N GLY A 9 18.00 11.17 -31.07
CA GLY A 9 17.38 11.08 -29.73
C GLY A 9 17.92 9.96 -28.83
N GLY A 10 18.31 8.83 -29.43
CA GLY A 10 18.74 7.64 -28.67
C GLY A 10 20.13 7.78 -28.02
N LEU A 11 21.04 8.56 -28.61
CA LEU A 11 22.40 8.75 -28.08
C LEU A 11 22.43 9.67 -26.84
N VAL A 12 21.58 10.69 -26.82
CA VAL A 12 21.49 11.66 -25.70
C VAL A 12 20.87 10.96 -24.48
N THR A 13 19.79 10.22 -24.67
CA THR A 13 19.13 9.47 -23.58
C THR A 13 20.02 8.40 -23.00
N HIS A 14 20.80 7.69 -23.81
CA HIS A 14 21.74 6.67 -23.34
C HIS A 14 22.94 7.28 -22.54
N ARG A 15 23.45 8.45 -22.96
CA ARG A 15 24.47 9.16 -22.20
C ARG A 15 23.95 9.67 -20.86
N LEU A 16 22.73 10.25 -20.86
CA LEU A 16 22.07 10.76 -19.65
C LEU A 16 21.81 9.64 -18.64
N SER A 17 21.35 8.49 -19.07
CA SER A 17 21.08 7.33 -18.21
C SER A 17 22.35 6.71 -17.64
N ARG A 18 23.45 6.71 -18.40
CA ARG A 18 24.76 6.28 -17.90
C ARG A 18 25.28 7.25 -16.85
N LEU A 19 25.17 8.56 -17.08
CA LEU A 19 25.54 9.62 -16.13
C LEU A 19 24.74 9.48 -14.81
N VAL A 20 23.43 9.35 -14.88
CA VAL A 20 22.58 9.16 -13.69
C VAL A 20 22.93 7.90 -12.91
N ARG A 21 23.28 6.80 -13.58
CA ARG A 21 23.76 5.58 -12.91
C ARG A 21 25.09 5.80 -12.19
N VAL A 22 26.03 6.48 -12.81
CA VAL A 22 27.34 6.80 -12.21
C VAL A 22 27.13 7.72 -11.00
N ILE A 23 26.38 8.82 -11.15
CA ILE A 23 26.06 9.76 -10.06
C ILE A 23 25.39 9.00 -8.90
N THR A 24 24.40 8.14 -9.19
CA THR A 24 23.72 7.35 -8.15
C THR A 24 24.65 6.34 -7.47
N ALA A 25 25.62 5.79 -8.19
CA ALA A 25 26.62 4.88 -7.62
C ALA A 25 27.59 5.63 -6.70
N VAL A 26 28.07 6.80 -7.13
CA VAL A 26 28.92 7.68 -6.32
C VAL A 26 28.21 8.11 -5.04
N TYR A 27 26.97 8.56 -5.12
CA TYR A 27 26.21 8.93 -3.93
C TYR A 27 25.97 7.75 -2.98
N ARG A 28 25.73 6.55 -3.48
CA ARG A 28 25.61 5.36 -2.64
C ARG A 28 26.95 4.98 -1.97
N LEU A 29 28.04 5.18 -2.66
CA LEU A 29 29.38 4.97 -2.09
C LEU A 29 29.63 5.99 -0.97
N LEU A 30 29.37 7.27 -1.20
CA LEU A 30 29.47 8.34 -0.19
C LEU A 30 28.58 8.07 1.02
N GLU A 31 27.31 7.73 0.83
CA GLU A 31 26.40 7.37 1.92
C GLU A 31 26.95 6.20 2.77
N ARG A 32 27.57 5.20 2.15
CA ARG A 32 28.13 4.03 2.86
C ARG A 32 29.44 4.33 3.58
N SER A 33 30.31 5.16 3.00
CA SER A 33 31.63 5.45 3.55
C SER A 33 31.61 6.60 4.56
N THR A 34 30.95 7.70 4.24
CA THR A 34 30.95 8.92 5.07
C THR A 34 29.74 9.04 5.98
N GLY A 35 28.60 8.41 5.66
CA GLY A 35 27.40 8.44 6.48
C GLY A 35 27.63 8.04 7.93
N PRO A 36 28.28 6.88 8.23
CA PRO A 36 28.58 6.49 9.60
C PRO A 36 29.43 7.49 10.38
N ILE A 37 30.34 8.18 9.69
CA ILE A 37 31.23 9.18 10.30
C ILE A 37 30.41 10.43 10.67
N VAL A 38 29.52 10.88 9.79
CA VAL A 38 28.65 12.04 10.06
C VAL A 38 27.67 11.75 11.19
N ASP A 39 27.05 10.55 11.21
CA ASP A 39 26.19 10.13 12.32
C ASP A 39 26.96 10.10 13.66
N LEU A 40 28.22 9.65 13.65
CA LEU A 40 29.08 9.67 14.84
C LEU A 40 29.40 11.11 15.27
N LEU A 41 29.79 11.99 14.33
CA LEU A 41 30.12 13.39 14.64
C LEU A 41 28.92 14.14 15.23
N ILE A 42 27.72 13.94 14.67
CA ILE A 42 26.48 14.53 15.19
C ILE A 42 26.24 14.08 16.63
N ARG A 43 26.38 12.78 16.92
CA ARG A 43 26.22 12.23 18.27
C ARG A 43 27.19 12.81 19.26
N LEU A 44 28.49 12.83 18.89
CA LEU A 44 29.54 13.37 19.75
C LEU A 44 29.37 14.84 20.00
N TRP A 45 28.99 15.63 18.98
CA TRP A 45 28.75 17.07 19.12
C TRP A 45 27.57 17.34 20.08
N LEU A 46 26.42 16.70 19.83
CA LEU A 46 25.25 16.85 20.70
C LEU A 46 25.56 16.38 22.13
N ALA A 47 26.22 15.23 22.29
CA ALA A 47 26.61 14.73 23.58
C ALA A 47 27.53 15.71 24.34
N LYS A 48 28.55 16.27 23.68
CA LYS A 48 29.44 17.26 24.26
C LYS A 48 28.67 18.48 24.78
N VAL A 49 27.82 19.07 23.93
CA VAL A 49 27.12 20.32 24.26
C VAL A 49 26.19 20.12 25.47
N PHE A 50 25.40 19.05 25.47
CA PHE A 50 24.42 18.81 26.53
C PHE A 50 25.09 18.32 27.80
N PHE A 51 26.17 17.54 27.74
CA PHE A 51 26.99 17.15 28.87
C PHE A 51 27.59 18.34 29.58
N VAL A 52 28.26 19.24 28.83
CA VAL A 52 28.84 20.47 29.36
C VAL A 52 27.76 21.36 30.01
N SER A 53 26.61 21.50 29.36
CA SER A 53 25.45 22.21 29.91
C SER A 53 25.00 21.62 31.26
N GLY A 54 24.94 20.27 31.36
CA GLY A 54 24.60 19.58 32.61
C GLY A 54 25.64 19.83 33.74
N VAL A 55 26.93 19.75 33.42
CA VAL A 55 28.04 20.01 34.34
C VAL A 55 27.98 21.43 34.88
N LEU A 56 27.81 22.42 33.99
CA LEU A 56 27.72 23.83 34.42
C LEU A 56 26.54 24.09 35.34
N LYS A 57 25.40 23.41 35.13
CA LYS A 57 24.23 23.54 36.04
C LYS A 57 24.45 22.93 37.41
N ILE A 58 25.22 21.83 37.54
CA ILE A 58 25.48 21.15 38.83
C ILE A 58 26.56 21.87 39.64
N PHE A 59 27.64 22.29 38.96
CA PHE A 59 28.81 22.85 39.66
C PHE A 59 28.74 24.37 39.87
N GLY A 60 27.57 25.02 39.58
CA GLY A 60 27.31 26.40 39.99
C GLY A 60 28.23 27.44 39.36
N VAL A 61 28.91 27.12 38.24
CA VAL A 61 29.61 28.12 37.46
C VAL A 61 28.54 28.89 36.69
N SER A 62 28.03 29.96 37.35
CA SER A 62 27.02 30.86 36.79
C SER A 62 27.55 31.55 35.55
N VAL A 63 27.25 30.98 34.41
CA VAL A 63 27.27 31.71 33.16
C VAL A 63 25.93 32.43 33.06
N GLU A 64 25.94 33.67 33.59
CA GLU A 64 24.93 34.72 33.61
C GLU A 64 23.79 34.64 34.67
N PRO A 65 23.43 35.85 35.20
CA PRO A 65 22.35 36.04 36.19
C PRO A 65 20.95 35.74 35.65
N TYR A 66 20.79 35.43 34.37
CA TYR A 66 19.49 35.15 33.73
C TYR A 66 18.87 33.82 34.07
N LEU A 67 19.64 32.84 34.54
CA LEU A 67 19.11 31.50 34.87
C LEU A 67 18.70 31.37 36.36
N SER A 68 19.06 32.34 37.22
CA SER A 68 18.71 32.31 38.62
C SER A 68 17.24 32.65 38.94
N HIS A 69 16.49 33.19 37.98
CA HIS A 69 15.07 33.53 38.13
C HIS A 69 14.11 32.67 37.32
N VAL A 70 14.59 31.76 36.49
CA VAL A 70 13.73 30.79 35.80
C VAL A 70 13.70 29.50 36.65
N ALA A 71 12.97 29.54 37.74
CA ALA A 71 12.49 28.30 38.35
C ALA A 71 11.71 27.52 37.29
N TYR A 72 12.14 26.29 37.00
CA TYR A 72 11.37 25.36 36.18
C TYR A 72 10.12 24.93 36.97
N PRO A 73 8.95 25.55 36.81
CA PRO A 73 7.77 25.09 37.50
C PRO A 73 7.23 23.90 36.71
N VAL A 74 7.62 22.70 37.12
CA VAL A 74 6.78 21.54 36.87
C VAL A 74 5.71 21.62 37.96
N PRO A 75 4.42 21.80 37.61
CA PRO A 75 3.36 22.23 38.57
C PRO A 75 3.08 21.26 39.72
N TRP A 76 3.77 20.14 39.83
CA TRP A 76 3.48 19.04 40.78
C TRP A 76 4.70 18.51 41.52
N VAL A 77 5.88 19.14 41.45
CA VAL A 77 7.11 18.67 42.10
C VAL A 77 7.81 19.83 42.80
N GLU A 78 8.28 19.62 44.01
CA GLU A 78 8.99 20.63 44.80
C GLU A 78 10.19 21.26 44.02
N PRO A 79 10.45 22.57 44.16
CA PRO A 79 11.30 23.34 43.25
C PRO A 79 12.77 22.92 43.16
N LEU A 80 13.30 22.18 44.14
CA LEU A 80 14.72 21.81 44.19
C LEU A 80 15.05 20.46 43.55
N SER A 81 14.14 19.47 43.60
CA SER A 81 14.41 18.11 43.13
C SER A 81 14.39 17.94 41.60
N PRO A 82 13.51 18.60 40.83
CA PRO A 82 13.48 18.45 39.36
C PRO A 82 14.70 19.05 38.68
N THR A 83 15.27 20.10 39.23
CA THR A 83 16.42 20.82 38.64
C THR A 83 17.68 19.96 38.72
N TYR A 84 17.94 19.34 39.90
CA TYR A 84 19.09 18.44 40.07
C TYR A 84 18.93 17.13 39.31
N LEU A 85 17.73 16.54 39.29
CA LEU A 85 17.45 15.33 38.52
C LEU A 85 17.60 15.63 37.01
N GLY A 86 17.06 16.74 36.53
CA GLY A 86 17.20 17.17 35.14
C GLY A 86 18.64 17.39 34.73
N ALA A 87 19.46 18.02 35.61
CA ALA A 87 20.88 18.24 35.40
C ALA A 87 21.67 16.93 35.43
N ALA A 88 21.38 16.02 36.35
CA ALA A 88 22.00 14.68 36.44
C ALA A 88 21.70 13.83 35.21
N LEU A 89 20.44 13.84 34.71
CA LEU A 89 20.06 13.19 33.47
C LEU A 89 20.72 13.85 32.25
N GLN A 90 20.90 15.17 32.26
CA GLN A 90 21.62 15.93 31.24
C GLN A 90 23.12 15.62 31.20
N MET A 91 23.72 15.05 32.29
CA MET A 91 25.06 14.52 32.29
C MET A 91 25.14 13.05 31.85
N THR A 92 24.23 12.22 32.30
CA THR A 92 24.28 10.76 32.07
C THR A 92 23.81 10.35 30.68
N ILE A 93 22.73 10.92 30.20
CA ILE A 93 22.15 10.54 28.88
C ILE A 93 23.07 10.89 27.70
N PRO A 94 23.76 12.03 27.67
CA PRO A 94 24.75 12.31 26.61
C PRO A 94 25.90 11.30 26.55
N ILE A 95 26.28 10.68 27.64
CA ILE A 95 27.30 9.60 27.63
C ILE A 95 26.76 8.40 26.85
N LEU A 96 25.52 7.98 27.10
CA LEU A 96 24.88 6.92 26.32
C LEU A 96 24.79 7.27 24.84
N LEU A 97 24.49 8.53 24.56
CA LEU A 97 24.42 9.05 23.17
C LEU A 97 25.79 8.99 22.51
N ALA A 98 26.88 9.42 23.18
CA ALA A 98 28.24 9.39 22.65
C ALA A 98 28.69 7.95 22.35
N LEU A 99 28.46 7.03 23.28
CA LEU A 99 28.76 5.60 23.10
C LEU A 99 27.89 4.94 22.04
N GLY A 100 26.75 5.55 21.70
CA GLY A 100 25.76 4.96 20.81
C GLY A 100 25.07 3.75 21.42
N LEU A 101 24.77 3.83 22.73
CA LEU A 101 24.07 2.81 23.52
C LEU A 101 22.66 3.30 23.84
N ALA A 102 21.65 2.48 23.55
CA ALA A 102 20.23 2.86 23.68
C ALA A 102 19.90 4.21 23.01
N THR A 103 20.55 4.50 21.91
CA THR A 103 20.62 5.82 21.28
C THR A 103 19.24 6.42 20.98
N ARG A 104 18.28 5.60 20.55
CA ARG A 104 16.92 6.08 20.23
C ARG A 104 16.20 6.63 21.46
N TRP A 105 16.35 5.96 22.60
CA TRP A 105 15.74 6.38 23.87
C TRP A 105 16.45 7.61 24.44
N ALA A 106 17.78 7.61 24.40
CA ALA A 106 18.58 8.77 24.80
C ALA A 106 18.23 10.00 23.96
N ALA A 107 18.17 9.84 22.64
CA ALA A 107 17.79 10.91 21.72
C ALA A 107 16.33 11.37 21.91
N LEU A 108 15.41 10.47 22.20
CA LEU A 108 14.00 10.82 22.45
C LEU A 108 13.85 11.65 23.71
N TYR A 109 14.53 11.28 24.80
CA TYR A 109 14.54 12.07 26.03
C TYR A 109 15.10 13.48 25.78
N MET A 110 16.25 13.58 25.10
CA MET A 110 16.88 14.86 24.77
C MET A 110 16.03 15.71 23.84
N LEU A 111 15.33 15.09 22.87
CA LEU A 111 14.37 15.77 22.00
C LEU A 111 13.24 16.41 22.81
N ILE A 112 12.64 15.65 23.72
CA ILE A 112 11.55 16.17 24.58
C ILE A 112 12.07 17.33 25.44
N LEU A 113 13.22 17.17 26.07
CA LEU A 113 13.83 18.21 26.88
C LEU A 113 14.05 19.50 26.09
N VAL A 114 14.66 19.41 24.90
CA VAL A 114 14.93 20.57 24.04
C VAL A 114 13.65 21.24 23.56
N LEU A 115 12.62 20.46 23.23
CA LEU A 115 11.32 21.01 22.82
C LEU A 115 10.61 21.74 23.98
N VAL A 116 10.67 21.18 25.20
CA VAL A 116 10.13 21.86 26.39
C VAL A 116 10.83 23.19 26.61
N VAL A 117 12.16 23.23 26.52
CA VAL A 117 12.93 24.47 26.66
C VAL A 117 12.59 25.46 25.56
N GLN A 118 12.51 25.03 24.30
CA GLN A 118 12.18 25.87 23.15
C GLN A 118 10.80 26.51 23.23
N LEU A 119 9.80 25.75 23.65
CA LEU A 119 8.41 26.21 23.63
C LEU A 119 8.06 27.09 24.84
N ASN A 120 8.62 26.79 26.02
CA ASN A 120 8.19 27.40 27.27
C ASN A 120 9.18 28.42 27.86
N TYR A 121 10.47 28.30 27.51
CA TYR A 121 11.50 29.09 28.21
C TYR A 121 12.33 29.97 27.29
N LEU A 122 13.17 29.39 26.44
CA LEU A 122 14.16 30.13 25.67
C LEU A 122 14.16 29.69 24.20
N PRO A 123 13.42 30.40 23.33
CA PRO A 123 13.39 30.09 21.91
C PRO A 123 14.73 30.50 21.24
N LEU A 124 15.60 29.50 21.00
CA LEU A 124 16.88 29.67 20.31
C LEU A 124 16.94 28.77 19.07
N ASP A 125 17.58 29.28 18.00
CA ASP A 125 17.79 28.48 16.77
C ASP A 125 18.58 27.20 17.04
N ILE A 126 19.55 27.21 17.96
CA ILE A 126 20.33 26.05 18.37
C ILE A 126 19.42 24.92 18.90
N ASN A 127 18.40 25.26 19.67
CA ASN A 127 17.44 24.28 20.19
C ASN A 127 16.65 23.63 19.05
N LEU A 128 16.22 24.40 18.05
CA LEU A 128 15.47 23.91 16.89
C LEU A 128 16.29 22.92 16.05
N TYR A 129 17.52 23.27 15.74
CA TYR A 129 18.42 22.36 15.01
C TYR A 129 18.76 21.12 15.86
N SER A 130 19.02 21.30 17.16
CA SER A 130 19.25 20.17 18.06
C SER A 130 18.06 19.22 18.08
N ALA A 131 16.82 19.74 18.13
CA ALA A 131 15.61 18.94 18.06
C ALA A 131 15.52 18.16 16.75
N VAL A 132 15.86 18.77 15.61
CA VAL A 132 15.91 18.08 14.33
C VAL A 132 17.00 17.01 14.31
N LEU A 133 18.17 17.25 14.85
CA LEU A 133 19.24 16.25 14.89
C LEU A 133 18.92 15.09 15.85
N PHE A 134 18.31 15.36 17.02
CA PHE A 134 17.81 14.31 17.90
C PHE A 134 16.69 13.50 17.27
N GLY A 135 15.76 14.13 16.58
CA GLY A 135 14.71 13.45 15.82
C GLY A 135 15.28 12.51 14.74
N TRP A 136 16.36 12.92 14.07
CA TRP A 136 17.09 12.04 13.15
C TRP A 136 17.62 10.79 13.87
N LEU A 137 18.25 10.94 15.03
CA LEU A 137 18.77 9.82 15.83
C LEU A 137 17.66 8.92 16.37
N VAL A 138 16.48 9.46 16.71
CA VAL A 138 15.30 8.67 17.08
C VAL A 138 14.86 7.79 15.91
N VAL A 139 14.78 8.34 14.72
CA VAL A 139 14.27 7.64 13.53
C VAL A 139 15.31 6.70 12.95
N CYS A 140 16.55 7.14 12.77
CA CYS A 140 17.61 6.38 12.10
C CYS A 140 18.43 5.53 13.06
N GLY A 141 18.53 5.92 14.34
CA GLY A 141 19.39 5.27 15.33
C GLY A 141 20.83 5.78 15.27
N ALA A 142 21.73 5.06 15.93
CA ALA A 142 23.11 5.46 16.16
C ALA A 142 24.07 5.31 14.95
N GLY A 143 23.62 4.72 13.85
CA GLY A 143 24.48 4.37 12.73
C GLY A 143 25.38 3.14 13.00
N SER A 144 26.25 2.79 12.06
CA SER A 144 27.06 1.57 12.14
C SER A 144 28.26 1.68 13.11
N LEU A 145 28.70 2.88 13.44
CA LEU A 145 29.77 3.14 14.41
C LEU A 145 29.19 3.36 15.83
N SER A 146 28.58 2.32 16.42
CA SER A 146 27.88 2.42 17.69
C SER A 146 27.83 1.09 18.43
N LEU A 147 27.70 1.14 19.77
CA LEU A 147 27.47 -0.05 20.58
C LEU A 147 26.12 -0.71 20.26
N ASP A 148 25.08 0.05 19.98
CA ASP A 148 23.77 -0.49 19.52
C ASP A 148 23.93 -1.38 18.30
N HIS A 149 24.81 -1.01 17.35
CA HIS A 149 25.06 -1.78 16.14
C HIS A 149 25.87 -3.06 16.42
N LEU A 150 26.88 -2.97 17.29
CA LEU A 150 27.65 -4.13 17.73
C LEU A 150 26.78 -5.13 18.50
N LEU A 151 25.97 -4.64 19.41
CA LEU A 151 24.99 -5.44 20.16
C LEU A 151 23.97 -6.10 19.23
N ALA A 152 23.44 -5.36 18.26
CA ALA A 152 22.47 -5.89 17.29
C ALA A 152 23.07 -7.01 16.42
N ARG A 153 24.37 -6.97 16.13
CA ARG A 153 25.10 -8.07 15.42
C ARG A 153 25.33 -9.26 16.35
N GLY A 154 25.79 -9.03 17.58
CA GLY A 154 26.06 -10.10 18.55
C GLY A 154 24.81 -10.77 19.09
N LEU A 155 23.73 -10.03 19.28
CA LEU A 155 22.45 -10.53 19.82
C LEU A 155 21.54 -11.14 18.73
N GLY A 156 21.83 -10.91 17.45
CA GLY A 156 21.00 -11.41 16.34
C GLY A 156 20.89 -12.94 16.27
N ASP A 157 21.91 -13.63 16.80
CA ASP A 157 22.02 -15.09 16.79
C ASP A 157 21.82 -15.72 18.18
N THR A 158 21.43 -14.91 19.19
CA THR A 158 21.22 -15.39 20.57
C THR A 158 19.76 -15.73 20.86
N ALA A 159 19.54 -16.69 21.77
CA ALA A 159 18.23 -17.13 22.24
C ALA A 159 17.53 -16.15 23.22
N LEU A 160 18.02 -14.92 23.40
CA LEU A 160 17.43 -13.94 24.28
C LEU A 160 16.03 -13.50 23.82
N PRO A 161 15.00 -13.63 24.66
CA PRO A 161 13.58 -13.56 24.24
C PRO A 161 13.12 -12.22 23.67
N LEU A 162 13.79 -11.12 23.91
CA LEU A 162 13.42 -9.77 23.43
C LEU A 162 14.37 -9.20 22.36
N ALA A 163 15.54 -9.78 22.13
CA ALA A 163 16.55 -9.23 21.20
C ALA A 163 16.04 -9.16 19.75
N THR A 164 15.43 -10.23 19.27
CA THR A 164 14.89 -10.31 17.90
C THR A 164 13.70 -9.36 17.65
N PRO A 165 12.67 -9.25 18.52
CA PRO A 165 11.58 -8.28 18.31
C PRO A 165 12.06 -6.83 18.38
N LEU A 166 12.98 -6.47 19.29
CA LEU A 166 13.51 -5.10 19.40
C LEU A 166 14.30 -4.69 18.15
N THR A 167 15.16 -5.57 17.64
CA THR A 167 15.90 -5.28 16.38
C THR A 167 14.98 -5.21 15.15
N ARG A 168 13.90 -5.99 15.12
CA ARG A 168 12.87 -5.89 14.06
C ARG A 168 12.10 -4.58 14.15
N LEU A 169 11.71 -4.17 15.35
CA LEU A 169 11.04 -2.90 15.61
C LEU A 169 11.91 -1.71 15.20
N ALA A 170 13.17 -1.71 15.63
CA ALA A 170 14.12 -0.66 15.26
C ALA A 170 14.30 -0.51 13.75
N ARG A 171 14.42 -1.65 13.02
CA ARG A 171 14.49 -1.66 11.56
C ARG A 171 13.19 -1.20 10.90
N ALA A 172 12.04 -1.54 11.47
CA ALA A 172 10.74 -1.09 11.00
C ALA A 172 10.58 0.42 11.16
N ILE A 173 10.92 0.98 12.33
CA ILE A 173 10.92 2.43 12.58
C ILE A 173 11.74 3.16 11.53
N THR A 174 13.01 2.77 11.33
CA THR A 174 13.86 3.38 10.29
C THR A 174 13.26 3.28 8.91
N ARG A 175 12.76 2.10 8.54
CA ARG A 175 12.23 1.85 7.18
C ARG A 175 10.98 2.68 6.87
N TYR A 176 10.09 2.82 7.85
CA TYR A 176 8.80 3.48 7.63
C TYR A 176 8.84 4.98 7.97
N LEU A 177 9.56 5.42 8.99
CA LEU A 177 9.56 6.83 9.41
C LEU A 177 10.61 7.68 8.72
N ARG A 178 11.76 7.12 8.31
CA ARG A 178 12.85 7.88 7.65
C ARG A 178 12.35 8.69 6.43
N PRO A 179 11.51 8.17 5.50
CA PRO A 179 11.00 8.93 4.36
C PRO A 179 10.23 10.19 4.75
N TYR A 180 9.38 10.07 5.75
CA TYR A 180 8.56 11.19 6.24
C TYR A 180 9.40 12.19 7.02
N TYR A 181 10.40 11.72 7.77
CA TYR A 181 11.31 12.59 8.49
C TYR A 181 12.20 13.40 7.54
N GLN A 182 12.71 12.80 6.47
CA GLN A 182 13.44 13.51 5.43
C GLN A 182 12.56 14.57 4.73
N LEU A 183 11.29 14.26 4.47
CA LEU A 183 10.33 15.22 3.94
C LEU A 183 10.11 16.38 4.93
N PHE A 184 9.91 16.08 6.21
CA PHE A 184 9.74 17.09 7.26
C PHE A 184 10.93 18.04 7.32
N VAL A 185 12.17 17.54 7.38
CA VAL A 185 13.38 18.36 7.46
C VAL A 185 13.51 19.28 6.25
N ARG A 186 13.22 18.78 5.05
CA ARG A 186 13.25 19.61 3.82
C ARG A 186 12.22 20.74 3.84
N LEU A 187 10.96 20.40 4.16
CA LEU A 187 9.89 21.40 4.20
C LEU A 187 10.12 22.44 5.29
N TRP A 188 10.62 22.01 6.44
CA TRP A 188 10.97 22.89 7.55
C TRP A 188 12.09 23.87 7.19
N LEU A 189 13.19 23.38 6.58
CA LEU A 189 14.28 24.24 6.09
C LEU A 189 13.82 25.16 4.96
N ALA A 190 13.01 24.65 4.03
CA ALA A 190 12.47 25.45 2.94
C ALA A 190 11.60 26.61 3.45
N LEU A 191 10.72 26.31 4.42
CA LEU A 191 9.90 27.34 5.05
C LEU A 191 10.75 28.38 5.79
N ALA A 192 11.79 27.95 6.49
CA ALA A 192 12.71 28.84 7.20
C ALA A 192 13.46 29.78 6.22
N LEU A 193 14.04 29.23 5.15
CA LEU A 193 14.70 30.02 4.10
C LEU A 193 13.73 31.01 3.41
N CYS A 194 12.51 30.56 3.13
CA CYS A 194 11.47 31.41 2.53
C CYS A 194 11.08 32.56 3.47
N ALA A 195 10.84 32.28 4.75
CA ALA A 195 10.42 33.24 5.74
C ALA A 195 11.45 34.38 5.93
N VAL A 196 12.74 34.02 5.97
CA VAL A 196 13.83 34.99 6.09
C VAL A 196 13.97 35.84 4.83
N SER A 197 13.85 35.22 3.64
CA SER A 197 14.06 35.93 2.37
C SER A 197 12.92 36.89 2.01
N THR A 198 11.68 36.51 2.36
CA THR A 198 10.48 37.29 2.02
C THR A 198 10.03 38.22 3.15
N LYS A 199 10.72 38.20 4.30
CA LYS A 199 10.32 38.94 5.53
C LYS A 199 8.86 38.62 5.92
N MET A 200 8.41 37.39 5.66
CA MET A 200 7.02 36.97 5.87
C MET A 200 6.67 37.01 7.36
N SER A 201 5.54 37.64 7.69
CA SER A 201 4.98 37.62 9.03
C SER A 201 4.34 36.25 9.28
N LEU A 202 4.91 35.49 10.20
CA LEU A 202 4.39 34.18 10.59
C LEU A 202 3.49 34.29 11.83
N PRO A 203 2.48 33.44 11.97
CA PRO A 203 1.70 33.36 13.21
C PRO A 203 2.61 33.14 14.43
N VAL A 204 2.27 33.75 15.58
CA VAL A 204 3.10 33.77 16.81
C VAL A 204 3.57 32.37 17.23
N GLY A 205 2.71 31.36 17.10
CA GLY A 205 3.07 29.96 17.44
C GLY A 205 4.12 29.35 16.49
N LEU A 206 4.08 29.67 15.20
CA LEU A 206 5.04 29.16 14.20
C LEU A 206 6.40 29.87 14.27
N VAL A 207 6.41 31.12 14.72
CA VAL A 207 7.66 31.91 14.88
C VAL A 207 8.65 31.21 15.82
N LYS A 208 8.17 30.56 16.87
CA LYS A 208 9.01 29.81 17.82
C LYS A 208 9.58 28.51 17.26
N LEU A 209 9.09 28.02 16.12
CA LEU A 209 9.48 26.75 15.49
C LEU A 209 10.33 26.90 14.24
N ILE A 210 10.69 28.16 13.87
CA ILE A 210 11.45 28.45 12.66
C ILE A 210 12.72 29.19 13.03
N PRO A 211 13.92 28.71 12.64
CA PRO A 211 15.17 29.38 12.90
C PRO A 211 15.23 30.67 12.07
N LYS A 212 15.59 31.76 12.69
CA LYS A 212 15.67 33.09 12.06
C LYS A 212 17.06 33.72 12.15
N ASP A 213 17.69 33.62 13.30
CA ASP A 213 18.95 34.32 13.58
C ASP A 213 20.09 33.71 12.77
N SER A 214 20.17 32.38 12.71
CA SER A 214 21.16 31.66 11.93
C SER A 214 20.97 31.79 10.41
N LEU A 215 19.75 32.10 9.96
CA LEU A 215 19.45 32.27 8.53
C LEU A 215 19.43 33.74 8.10
N ALA A 216 19.58 34.68 9.03
CA ALA A 216 19.62 36.12 8.72
C ALA A 216 20.71 36.45 7.71
N HIS A 217 21.80 35.70 7.66
CA HIS A 217 22.89 35.84 6.68
C HIS A 217 22.45 35.65 5.23
N PHE A 218 21.32 34.96 4.98
CA PHE A 218 20.77 34.78 3.65
C PHE A 218 19.83 35.90 3.22
N ALA A 219 19.48 36.84 4.12
CA ALA A 219 18.62 37.99 3.79
C ALA A 219 19.16 38.89 2.67
N PRO A 220 20.49 39.17 2.58
CA PRO A 220 21.05 39.94 1.47
C PRO A 220 21.12 39.15 0.14
N ALA A 221 20.91 37.82 0.15
CA ALA A 221 20.92 36.98 -1.04
C ALA A 221 19.55 36.28 -1.26
N PRO A 222 18.44 37.01 -1.42
CA PRO A 222 17.11 36.43 -1.43
C PRO A 222 16.87 35.45 -2.58
N VAL A 223 17.52 35.64 -3.72
CA VAL A 223 17.42 34.72 -4.87
C VAL A 223 18.01 33.35 -4.53
N LEU A 224 19.17 33.30 -3.88
CA LEU A 224 19.79 32.03 -3.46
C LEU A 224 18.94 31.33 -2.42
N ALA A 225 18.42 32.06 -1.43
CA ALA A 225 17.60 31.47 -0.37
C ALA A 225 16.26 30.96 -0.89
N LEU A 226 15.57 31.70 -1.77
CA LEU A 226 14.32 31.28 -2.40
C LEU A 226 14.54 30.08 -3.34
N THR A 227 15.61 30.08 -4.13
CA THR A 227 15.97 28.94 -4.97
C THR A 227 16.26 27.72 -4.11
N GLY A 228 17.01 27.89 -3.02
CA GLY A 228 17.26 26.83 -2.04
C GLY A 228 15.99 26.30 -1.40
N ALA A 229 15.08 27.19 -1.00
CA ALA A 229 13.79 26.83 -0.45
C ALA A 229 12.96 25.98 -1.41
N LEU A 230 12.84 26.41 -2.67
CA LEU A 230 12.09 25.67 -3.71
C LEU A 230 12.72 24.30 -4.00
N LEU A 231 14.03 24.25 -4.23
CA LEU A 231 14.72 23.00 -4.55
C LEU A 231 14.64 22.00 -3.39
N LEU A 232 14.79 22.45 -2.14
CA LEU A 232 14.65 21.61 -0.97
C LEU A 232 13.19 21.17 -0.76
N ALA A 233 12.21 22.05 -0.90
CA ALA A 233 10.80 21.71 -0.73
C ALA A 233 10.38 20.58 -1.68
N PHE A 234 10.64 20.73 -2.97
CA PHE A 234 10.32 19.71 -3.97
C PHE A 234 11.29 18.51 -3.96
N GLY A 235 12.43 18.64 -3.28
CA GLY A 235 13.48 17.62 -3.30
C GLY A 235 14.06 17.44 -4.70
N LEU A 236 14.24 18.53 -5.44
CA LEU A 236 14.89 18.58 -6.73
C LEU A 236 16.31 19.11 -6.54
N ALA A 237 17.29 18.34 -7.03
CA ALA A 237 18.72 18.65 -6.84
C ALA A 237 19.07 18.95 -5.35
N ALA A 238 18.40 18.25 -4.42
CA ALA A 238 18.52 18.55 -2.99
C ALA A 238 19.95 18.35 -2.44
N ARG A 239 20.68 17.35 -2.96
CA ARG A 239 22.08 17.09 -2.57
C ARG A 239 23.03 18.22 -2.99
N PRO A 240 23.11 18.61 -4.28
CA PRO A 240 23.97 19.71 -4.68
C PRO A 240 23.57 21.03 -4.03
N MET A 241 22.27 21.27 -3.80
CA MET A 241 21.83 22.47 -3.11
C MET A 241 22.25 22.49 -1.63
N ALA A 242 22.13 21.37 -0.91
CA ALA A 242 22.63 21.27 0.45
C ALA A 242 24.15 21.52 0.53
N LEU A 243 24.91 20.97 -0.42
CA LEU A 243 26.37 21.20 -0.49
C LEU A 243 26.69 22.65 -0.80
N LEU A 244 25.98 23.30 -1.72
CA LEU A 244 26.14 24.73 -2.03
C LEU A 244 25.90 25.60 -0.79
N LEU A 245 24.82 25.33 -0.05
CA LEU A 245 24.51 26.07 1.17
C LEU A 245 25.58 25.85 2.26
N ILE A 246 26.16 24.65 2.37
CA ILE A 246 27.30 24.38 3.28
C ILE A 246 28.51 25.22 2.87
N VAL A 247 28.83 25.30 1.58
CA VAL A 247 29.98 26.09 1.08
C VAL A 247 29.77 27.58 1.36
N VAL A 248 28.54 28.07 1.18
CA VAL A 248 28.20 29.50 1.48
C VAL A 248 28.40 29.79 2.97
N VAL A 249 27.89 28.94 3.87
CA VAL A 249 28.05 29.11 5.33
C VAL A 249 29.51 28.98 5.73
N ALA A 250 30.27 28.05 5.16
CA ALA A 250 31.72 27.94 5.40
C ALA A 250 32.49 29.18 4.95
N GLY A 251 32.11 29.77 3.80
CA GLY A 251 32.67 31.02 3.33
C GLY A 251 32.37 32.21 4.29
N MET A 252 31.15 32.28 4.83
CA MET A 252 30.77 33.27 5.86
C MET A 252 31.58 33.12 7.15
N HIS A 253 31.88 31.85 7.52
CA HIS A 253 32.72 31.57 8.70
C HIS A 253 34.15 32.16 8.53
N VAL A 254 34.73 32.04 7.34
CA VAL A 254 36.06 32.56 7.02
C VAL A 254 36.09 34.10 7.12
N VAL A 255 34.97 34.77 6.82
CA VAL A 255 34.85 36.24 6.87
C VAL A 255 34.44 36.74 8.28
N GLY A 256 34.30 35.85 9.26
CA GLY A 256 33.93 36.20 10.64
C GLY A 256 32.46 36.55 10.87
N ALA A 257 31.60 36.23 9.88
CA ALA A 257 30.15 36.52 9.93
C ALA A 257 29.31 35.34 10.46
N ALA A 258 29.93 34.24 10.90
CA ALA A 258 29.21 33.04 11.30
C ALA A 258 28.87 33.03 12.82
N GLY A 259 27.69 32.49 13.15
CA GLY A 259 27.20 32.33 14.52
C GLY A 259 27.32 30.91 15.04
N PRO A 260 27.12 30.69 16.35
CA PRO A 260 27.22 29.35 16.96
C PRO A 260 26.14 28.37 16.45
N ALA A 261 25.01 28.84 15.92
CA ALA A 261 23.94 28.02 15.35
C ALA A 261 24.28 27.46 13.96
N ASP A 262 25.26 28.06 13.26
CA ASP A 262 25.62 27.67 11.89
C ASP A 262 26.19 26.25 11.81
N VAL A 263 26.89 25.80 12.85
CA VAL A 263 27.42 24.42 12.93
C VAL A 263 26.27 23.41 12.90
N TYR A 264 25.17 23.68 13.60
CA TYR A 264 23.99 22.81 13.60
C TYR A 264 23.24 22.85 12.27
N PHE A 265 23.17 24.03 11.64
CA PHE A 265 22.62 24.20 10.31
C PHE A 265 23.42 23.38 9.28
N VAL A 266 24.75 23.48 9.30
CA VAL A 266 25.67 22.67 8.46
C VAL A 266 25.48 21.18 8.70
N MET A 267 25.34 20.73 9.95
CA MET A 267 25.07 19.32 10.27
C MET A 267 23.73 18.85 9.69
N THR A 268 22.70 19.70 9.77
CA THR A 268 21.38 19.40 9.18
C THR A 268 21.44 19.33 7.65
N LEU A 269 22.19 20.23 7.01
CA LEU A 269 22.43 20.19 5.56
C LEU A 269 23.27 18.98 5.16
N ALA A 270 24.26 18.58 5.97
CA ALA A 270 25.09 17.41 5.73
C ALA A 270 24.24 16.12 5.71
N LEU A 271 23.22 16.00 6.57
CA LEU A 271 22.27 14.89 6.49
C LEU A 271 21.53 14.86 5.14
N LEU A 272 21.07 16.00 4.64
CA LEU A 272 20.41 16.08 3.32
C LEU A 272 21.39 15.83 2.16
N GLY A 273 22.61 16.32 2.27
CA GLY A 273 23.66 16.11 1.27
C GLY A 273 24.05 14.63 1.13
N LEU A 274 24.21 13.93 2.23
CA LEU A 274 24.60 12.53 2.26
C LEU A 274 23.43 11.59 1.95
N TYR A 275 22.36 11.72 2.71
CA TYR A 275 21.23 10.79 2.64
C TYR A 275 20.19 11.19 1.58
N GLY A 276 20.32 12.38 1.00
CA GLY A 276 19.46 12.91 -0.08
C GLY A 276 18.06 13.28 0.38
N ALA A 277 17.26 13.66 -0.60
CA ALA A 277 15.89 14.13 -0.41
C ALA A 277 14.88 13.04 0.02
N GLY A 278 15.29 11.77 0.00
CA GLY A 278 14.45 10.64 0.35
C GLY A 278 13.52 10.18 -0.79
N PRO A 279 12.69 9.14 -0.53
CA PRO A 279 11.80 8.55 -1.54
C PRO A 279 10.67 9.48 -1.98
N LEU A 280 10.26 10.43 -1.13
CA LEU A 280 9.20 11.41 -1.40
C LEU A 280 9.81 12.69 -1.99
N SER A 281 10.46 12.61 -3.17
CA SER A 281 11.17 13.73 -3.80
C SER A 281 11.12 13.65 -5.32
N LEU A 282 11.22 14.80 -5.99
CA LEU A 282 11.34 14.88 -7.45
C LEU A 282 12.61 14.19 -7.96
N ASP A 283 13.73 14.29 -7.25
CA ASP A 283 14.98 13.57 -7.57
C ASP A 283 14.74 12.06 -7.71
N ARG A 284 13.95 11.48 -6.79
CA ARG A 284 13.63 10.05 -6.81
C ARG A 284 12.68 9.72 -7.95
N TRP A 285 11.70 10.56 -8.20
CA TRP A 285 10.75 10.39 -9.29
C TRP A 285 11.43 10.48 -10.67
N ILE A 286 12.28 11.49 -10.88
CA ILE A 286 13.11 11.64 -12.09
C ILE A 286 14.04 10.42 -12.26
N ALA A 287 14.75 10.02 -11.20
CA ALA A 287 15.60 8.83 -11.25
C ALA A 287 14.81 7.56 -11.60
N HIS A 288 13.58 7.44 -11.14
CA HIS A 288 12.68 6.35 -11.49
C HIS A 288 12.27 6.39 -12.96
N ILE A 289 11.88 7.55 -13.48
CA ILE A 289 11.58 7.74 -14.91
C ILE A 289 12.80 7.41 -15.77
N LEU A 290 13.96 7.98 -15.44
CA LEU A 290 15.19 7.74 -16.20
C LEU A 290 15.66 6.28 -16.13
N SER A 291 15.44 5.61 -14.98
CA SER A 291 15.71 4.17 -14.86
C SER A 291 14.77 3.31 -15.70
N LYS A 292 13.54 3.76 -15.89
CA LYS A 292 12.57 3.13 -16.80
C LYS A 292 13.01 3.29 -18.26
N ILE A 293 13.34 4.50 -18.66
CA ILE A 293 13.86 4.79 -20.02
C ILE A 293 15.14 3.97 -20.32
N SER A 294 15.99 3.74 -19.34
CA SER A 294 17.21 2.94 -19.50
C SER A 294 16.97 1.42 -19.51
N ALA A 295 15.83 0.98 -18.98
CA ALA A 295 15.45 -0.44 -18.95
C ALA A 295 14.80 -0.92 -20.25
N GLU A 296 14.59 -0.01 -21.20
CA GLU A 296 13.84 -0.20 -22.46
C GLU A 296 14.45 -1.20 -23.44
N GLN A 297 15.59 -1.80 -23.20
CA GLN A 297 16.29 -2.59 -24.22
C GLN A 297 16.74 -3.99 -23.77
N ALA A 298 15.98 -4.68 -22.93
CA ALA A 298 16.15 -6.12 -22.85
C ALA A 298 15.33 -6.78 -24.00
N VAL A 299 15.80 -6.64 -25.22
CA VAL A 299 15.30 -7.47 -26.32
C VAL A 299 15.72 -8.90 -26.00
N ALA A 300 14.77 -9.83 -25.94
CA ALA A 300 15.09 -11.23 -25.77
C ALA A 300 16.00 -11.70 -26.92
N PRO A 301 17.10 -12.42 -26.63
CA PRO A 301 17.96 -12.97 -27.68
C PRO A 301 17.15 -13.83 -28.66
N LYS A 302 17.58 -13.90 -29.94
CA LYS A 302 17.00 -14.87 -30.89
C LYS A 302 17.20 -16.28 -30.32
N GLY A 303 16.10 -17.07 -30.23
CA GLY A 303 16.12 -18.40 -29.64
C GLY A 303 16.00 -18.42 -28.09
N ALA A 304 15.70 -17.27 -27.44
CA ALA A 304 15.45 -17.25 -26.01
C ALA A 304 14.24 -18.12 -25.63
N PRO A 305 14.29 -18.77 -24.44
CA PRO A 305 13.17 -19.59 -23.96
C PRO A 305 11.86 -18.81 -23.87
N ARG A 306 10.78 -19.46 -24.26
CA ARG A 306 9.43 -18.89 -24.32
C ARG A 306 8.66 -19.25 -23.08
N VAL A 307 8.21 -18.25 -22.34
CA VAL A 307 7.34 -18.38 -21.18
C VAL A 307 5.94 -17.90 -21.56
N VAL A 308 4.97 -18.80 -21.57
CA VAL A 308 3.57 -18.46 -21.79
C VAL A 308 2.87 -18.40 -20.42
N ILE A 309 2.22 -17.28 -20.12
CA ILE A 309 1.45 -17.05 -18.90
C ILE A 309 -0.01 -16.85 -19.28
N VAL A 310 -0.90 -17.69 -18.79
CA VAL A 310 -2.34 -17.60 -19.04
C VAL A 310 -3.03 -17.02 -17.80
N GLY A 311 -3.65 -15.85 -17.97
CA GLY A 311 -4.31 -15.08 -16.94
C GLY A 311 -3.48 -13.91 -16.41
N ALA A 312 -3.99 -12.68 -16.60
CA ALA A 312 -3.40 -11.43 -16.09
C ALA A 312 -3.97 -10.99 -14.73
N GLY A 313 -4.47 -11.93 -13.93
CA GLY A 313 -4.85 -11.74 -12.54
C GLY A 313 -3.63 -11.49 -11.64
N PHE A 314 -3.81 -11.55 -10.32
CA PHE A 314 -2.73 -11.28 -9.34
C PHE A 314 -1.50 -12.18 -9.52
N GLY A 315 -1.71 -13.46 -9.83
CA GLY A 315 -0.62 -14.43 -10.00
C GLY A 315 0.17 -14.21 -11.28
N GLY A 316 -0.52 -14.18 -12.43
CA GLY A 316 0.11 -14.00 -13.72
C GLY A 316 0.80 -12.66 -13.87
N LEU A 317 0.16 -11.56 -13.42
CA LEU A 317 0.77 -10.24 -13.39
C LEU A 317 2.05 -10.20 -12.54
N ALA A 318 2.04 -10.86 -11.36
CA ALA A 318 3.21 -10.93 -10.50
C ALA A 318 4.35 -11.75 -11.12
N CYS A 319 4.01 -12.84 -11.84
CA CYS A 319 4.96 -13.64 -12.58
C CYS A 319 5.57 -12.83 -13.74
N ALA A 320 4.74 -12.29 -14.63
CA ALA A 320 5.18 -11.50 -15.76
C ALA A 320 6.07 -10.31 -15.35
N SER A 321 5.65 -9.56 -14.32
CA SER A 321 6.41 -8.40 -13.80
C SER A 321 7.81 -8.76 -13.29
N ARG A 322 8.06 -9.99 -12.88
CA ARG A 322 9.38 -10.46 -12.45
C ARG A 322 10.26 -10.90 -13.60
N LEU A 323 9.66 -11.22 -14.73
CA LEU A 323 10.35 -11.70 -15.94
C LEU A 323 10.64 -10.57 -16.95
N THR A 324 10.17 -9.34 -16.73
CA THR A 324 10.31 -8.19 -17.64
C THR A 324 11.75 -7.85 -18.05
N ARG A 325 12.75 -8.27 -17.29
CA ARG A 325 14.17 -7.99 -17.55
C ARG A 325 15.03 -9.24 -17.72
N ALA A 326 14.37 -10.37 -17.84
CA ALA A 326 15.03 -11.65 -18.05
C ALA A 326 15.32 -11.90 -19.54
N PRO A 327 16.35 -12.69 -19.87
CA PRO A 327 16.63 -13.07 -21.26
C PRO A 327 15.67 -14.15 -21.76
N LEU A 328 14.37 -13.85 -21.74
CA LEU A 328 13.24 -14.71 -22.07
C LEU A 328 12.27 -13.97 -22.99
N GLN A 329 11.51 -14.72 -23.78
CA GLN A 329 10.30 -14.24 -24.43
C GLN A 329 9.10 -14.56 -23.55
N VAL A 330 8.37 -13.56 -23.07
CA VAL A 330 7.20 -13.73 -22.23
C VAL A 330 5.96 -13.38 -23.03
N THR A 331 5.00 -14.29 -23.13
CA THR A 331 3.67 -14.02 -23.68
C THR A 331 2.64 -14.13 -22.58
N LEU A 332 1.99 -13.02 -22.24
CA LEU A 332 0.90 -12.94 -21.27
C LEU A 332 -0.45 -12.90 -22.01
N ILE A 333 -1.31 -13.89 -21.75
CA ILE A 333 -2.60 -14.06 -22.40
C ILE A 333 -3.70 -13.84 -21.37
N ASP A 334 -4.70 -13.04 -21.71
CA ASP A 334 -5.93 -12.92 -20.91
C ASP A 334 -7.13 -12.69 -21.85
N ARG A 335 -8.31 -13.14 -21.42
CA ARG A 335 -9.58 -12.88 -22.12
C ARG A 335 -10.02 -11.43 -22.02
N HIS A 336 -9.52 -10.70 -20.98
CA HIS A 336 -9.77 -9.27 -20.77
C HIS A 336 -8.50 -8.47 -21.03
N ASN A 337 -8.66 -7.23 -21.49
CA ASN A 337 -7.52 -6.34 -21.75
C ASN A 337 -7.03 -5.61 -20.48
N TYR A 338 -7.57 -5.95 -19.31
CA TYR A 338 -7.29 -5.27 -18.05
C TYR A 338 -6.95 -6.24 -16.90
N HIS A 339 -6.12 -5.77 -16.00
CA HIS A 339 -5.94 -6.35 -14.67
C HIS A 339 -6.98 -5.76 -13.72
N LEU A 340 -7.74 -6.60 -13.05
CA LEU A 340 -8.78 -6.22 -12.11
C LEU A 340 -8.31 -6.33 -10.66
N PHE A 341 -8.47 -5.27 -9.89
CA PHE A 341 -8.29 -5.30 -8.44
C PHE A 341 -9.59 -5.79 -7.76
N GLN A 342 -9.81 -7.08 -7.83
CA GLN A 342 -11.03 -7.78 -7.40
C GLN A 342 -11.51 -7.47 -5.98
N PRO A 343 -10.64 -7.22 -4.96
CA PRO A 343 -11.10 -6.90 -3.61
C PRO A 343 -11.99 -5.64 -3.50
N LEU A 344 -11.96 -4.74 -4.49
CA LEU A 344 -12.83 -3.55 -4.52
C LEU A 344 -13.98 -3.66 -5.52
N LEU A 345 -14.20 -4.84 -6.10
CA LEU A 345 -15.20 -5.04 -7.14
C LEU A 345 -16.64 -4.83 -6.63
N TYR A 346 -16.91 -5.18 -5.37
CA TYR A 346 -18.22 -4.92 -4.73
C TYR A 346 -18.56 -3.43 -4.68
N GLN A 347 -17.57 -2.54 -4.59
CA GLN A 347 -17.79 -1.08 -4.62
C GLN A 347 -18.17 -0.56 -6.02
N VAL A 348 -17.81 -1.27 -7.07
CA VAL A 348 -18.33 -1.00 -8.42
C VAL A 348 -19.79 -1.47 -8.53
N ALA A 349 -20.07 -2.66 -8.00
CA ALA A 349 -21.43 -3.22 -7.99
C ALA A 349 -22.43 -2.37 -7.19
N THR A 350 -21.95 -1.62 -6.20
CA THR A 350 -22.77 -0.75 -5.33
C THR A 350 -22.62 0.74 -5.63
N ALA A 351 -22.11 1.09 -6.80
CA ALA A 351 -21.95 2.46 -7.30
C ALA A 351 -21.03 3.37 -6.46
N SER A 352 -20.13 2.83 -5.65
CA SER A 352 -19.15 3.58 -4.86
C SER A 352 -17.91 3.96 -5.66
N LEU A 353 -17.49 3.09 -6.60
CA LEU A 353 -16.35 3.28 -7.49
C LEU A 353 -16.72 3.03 -8.95
N SER A 354 -15.95 3.62 -9.86
CA SER A 354 -16.04 3.32 -11.27
C SER A 354 -15.18 2.09 -11.63
N PRO A 355 -15.51 1.33 -12.68
CA PRO A 355 -14.66 0.26 -13.18
C PRO A 355 -13.21 0.67 -13.42
N ALA A 356 -12.99 1.89 -13.95
CA ALA A 356 -11.67 2.43 -14.25
C ALA A 356 -10.81 2.76 -13.00
N ASP A 357 -11.44 2.84 -11.82
CA ASP A 357 -10.72 3.09 -10.56
C ASP A 357 -9.97 1.84 -10.05
N ILE A 358 -10.48 0.65 -10.42
CA ILE A 358 -9.96 -0.63 -9.93
C ILE A 358 -9.40 -1.52 -11.03
N ALA A 359 -9.43 -1.08 -12.28
CA ALA A 359 -8.88 -1.79 -13.43
C ALA A 359 -7.74 -1.01 -14.09
N THR A 360 -6.77 -1.74 -14.64
CA THR A 360 -5.63 -1.17 -15.35
C THR A 360 -5.35 -2.00 -16.60
N THR A 361 -5.16 -1.35 -17.76
CA THR A 361 -4.89 -2.07 -19.00
C THR A 361 -3.59 -2.86 -18.92
N VAL A 362 -3.66 -4.16 -19.18
CA VAL A 362 -2.49 -5.07 -19.08
C VAL A 362 -1.40 -4.65 -20.06
N ARG A 363 -1.75 -4.32 -21.29
CA ARG A 363 -0.79 -3.86 -22.30
C ARG A 363 -0.07 -2.58 -21.87
N GLY A 364 -0.77 -1.65 -21.20
CA GLY A 364 -0.18 -0.43 -20.64
C GLY A 364 0.85 -0.70 -19.54
N LEU A 365 0.66 -1.76 -18.75
CA LEU A 365 1.61 -2.13 -17.69
C LEU A 365 2.94 -2.66 -18.23
N PHE A 366 2.94 -3.24 -19.43
CA PHE A 366 4.11 -3.88 -20.05
C PHE A 366 4.60 -3.18 -21.32
N SER A 367 4.03 -2.03 -21.69
CA SER A 367 4.36 -1.30 -22.93
C SER A 367 5.85 -0.92 -23.04
N GLU A 368 6.53 -0.77 -21.92
CA GLU A 368 7.95 -0.41 -21.83
C GLU A 368 8.90 -1.65 -21.93
N TYR A 369 8.38 -2.88 -21.94
CA TYR A 369 9.19 -4.10 -21.88
C TYR A 369 9.10 -4.89 -23.19
N LEU A 370 10.15 -4.84 -23.99
CA LEU A 370 10.21 -5.46 -25.32
C LEU A 370 10.19 -6.99 -25.29
N ASN A 371 10.54 -7.61 -24.14
CA ASN A 371 10.51 -9.05 -23.98
C ASN A 371 9.15 -9.59 -23.51
N VAL A 372 8.15 -8.72 -23.30
CA VAL A 372 6.80 -9.11 -22.87
C VAL A 372 5.77 -8.74 -23.95
N GLU A 373 5.18 -9.74 -24.54
CA GLU A 373 4.03 -9.61 -25.44
C GLU A 373 2.74 -9.85 -24.67
N VAL A 374 1.72 -9.00 -24.89
CA VAL A 374 0.39 -9.17 -24.30
C VAL A 374 -0.59 -9.53 -25.39
N LEU A 375 -1.25 -10.69 -25.27
CA LEU A 375 -2.28 -11.16 -26.19
C LEU A 375 -3.66 -11.12 -25.51
N LEU A 376 -4.63 -10.52 -26.17
CA LEU A 376 -6.04 -10.65 -25.84
C LEU A 376 -6.55 -11.93 -26.51
N GLY A 377 -7.02 -12.88 -25.71
CA GLY A 377 -7.54 -14.14 -26.26
C GLY A 377 -8.04 -15.08 -25.16
N ASP A 378 -8.98 -15.92 -25.53
CA ASP A 378 -9.49 -16.97 -24.64
C ASP A 378 -8.77 -18.29 -24.95
N VAL A 379 -8.14 -18.84 -23.91
CA VAL A 379 -7.43 -20.12 -24.01
C VAL A 379 -8.44 -21.23 -23.88
N THR A 380 -8.50 -22.11 -24.86
CA THR A 380 -9.45 -23.23 -24.95
C THR A 380 -8.84 -24.56 -24.54
N GLY A 381 -7.51 -24.67 -24.46
CA GLY A 381 -6.82 -25.90 -24.07
C GLY A 381 -5.31 -25.80 -24.07
N VAL A 382 -4.66 -26.89 -23.69
CA VAL A 382 -3.21 -27.06 -23.69
C VAL A 382 -2.88 -28.40 -24.36
N ASP A 383 -2.06 -28.38 -25.40
CA ASP A 383 -1.47 -29.57 -26.01
C ASP A 383 -0.13 -29.83 -25.29
N THR A 384 -0.15 -30.73 -24.34
CA THR A 384 1.04 -31.02 -23.48
C THR A 384 2.13 -31.74 -24.25
N ASP A 385 1.78 -32.56 -25.25
CA ASP A 385 2.73 -33.34 -26.06
C ASP A 385 3.53 -32.42 -27.00
N ARG A 386 2.84 -31.44 -27.58
CA ARG A 386 3.46 -30.45 -28.48
C ARG A 386 3.92 -29.18 -27.76
N GLN A 387 3.75 -29.11 -26.45
CA GLN A 387 4.05 -27.96 -25.63
C GLN A 387 3.46 -26.65 -26.22
N ALA A 388 2.15 -26.64 -26.47
CA ALA A 388 1.46 -25.53 -27.08
C ALA A 388 0.16 -25.15 -26.34
N VAL A 389 -0.09 -23.85 -26.18
CA VAL A 389 -1.37 -23.31 -25.70
C VAL A 389 -2.29 -23.06 -26.88
N LEU A 390 -3.57 -23.44 -26.76
CA LEU A 390 -4.58 -23.33 -27.78
C LEU A 390 -5.43 -22.07 -27.56
N ILE A 391 -5.51 -21.20 -28.57
CA ILE A 391 -6.33 -19.99 -28.59
C ILE A 391 -7.17 -20.06 -29.88
N GLY A 392 -8.35 -20.64 -29.81
CA GLY A 392 -9.13 -20.97 -30.98
C GLY A 392 -8.32 -21.89 -31.92
N GLN A 393 -8.08 -21.47 -33.13
CA GLN A 393 -7.26 -22.21 -34.12
C GLN A 393 -5.75 -21.98 -34.00
N ARG A 394 -5.35 -20.98 -33.20
CA ARG A 394 -3.93 -20.62 -33.03
C ARG A 394 -3.28 -21.51 -31.98
N ARG A 395 -2.10 -22.06 -32.30
CA ARG A 395 -1.22 -22.79 -31.37
C ARG A 395 -0.04 -21.89 -31.02
N LEU A 396 0.18 -21.67 -29.72
CA LEU A 396 1.29 -20.87 -29.20
C LEU A 396 2.27 -21.79 -28.47
N PRO A 397 3.46 -22.06 -29.02
CA PRO A 397 4.42 -22.95 -28.40
C PRO A 397 5.08 -22.31 -27.17
N TYR A 398 5.40 -23.11 -26.14
CA TYR A 398 6.06 -22.70 -24.93
C TYR A 398 7.22 -23.65 -24.54
N ASP A 399 8.22 -23.12 -23.86
CA ASP A 399 9.23 -23.87 -23.15
C ASP A 399 8.88 -23.97 -21.65
N TYR A 400 8.19 -22.94 -21.13
CA TYR A 400 7.55 -22.93 -19.81
C TYR A 400 6.12 -22.38 -19.92
N LEU A 401 5.20 -23.02 -19.19
CA LEU A 401 3.80 -22.60 -19.12
C LEU A 401 3.41 -22.26 -17.67
N VAL A 402 2.70 -21.13 -17.46
CA VAL A 402 2.15 -20.74 -16.18
C VAL A 402 0.64 -20.54 -16.33
N LEU A 403 -0.16 -21.41 -15.70
CA LEU A 403 -1.60 -21.25 -15.65
C LEU A 403 -2.00 -20.51 -14.37
N ALA A 404 -2.49 -19.27 -14.56
CA ALA A 404 -2.97 -18.36 -13.50
C ALA A 404 -4.42 -17.93 -13.78
N THR A 405 -5.23 -18.84 -14.30
CA THR A 405 -6.55 -18.61 -14.89
C THR A 405 -7.66 -18.33 -13.87
N GLY A 406 -7.37 -18.48 -12.56
CA GLY A 406 -8.27 -18.11 -11.49
C GLY A 406 -9.47 -19.06 -11.33
N ALA A 407 -10.58 -18.51 -10.85
CA ALA A 407 -11.82 -19.22 -10.60
C ALA A 407 -13.03 -18.41 -11.08
N SER A 408 -14.11 -19.10 -11.42
CA SER A 408 -15.43 -18.54 -11.77
C SER A 408 -16.47 -18.82 -10.68
N HIS A 409 -17.71 -18.44 -10.92
CA HIS A 409 -18.83 -18.78 -10.04
C HIS A 409 -19.12 -20.27 -10.08
N SER A 410 -19.64 -20.80 -8.98
CA SER A 410 -20.21 -22.12 -8.89
C SER A 410 -21.60 -22.05 -8.29
N TYR A 411 -22.57 -22.52 -9.03
CA TYR A 411 -23.96 -22.67 -8.56
C TYR A 411 -24.23 -24.09 -8.03
N PHE A 412 -23.18 -24.87 -7.77
CA PHE A 412 -23.26 -26.26 -7.24
C PHE A 412 -24.12 -27.19 -8.10
N GLY A 413 -24.05 -27.05 -9.42
CA GLY A 413 -24.82 -27.84 -10.39
C GLY A 413 -26.21 -27.29 -10.71
N ARG A 414 -26.51 -26.06 -10.26
CA ARG A 414 -27.77 -25.33 -10.53
C ARG A 414 -27.46 -24.09 -11.38
N ASP A 415 -26.86 -24.32 -12.55
CA ASP A 415 -26.41 -23.22 -13.42
C ASP A 415 -27.58 -22.41 -14.00
N GLU A 416 -28.80 -22.95 -13.97
CA GLU A 416 -30.03 -22.27 -14.28
C GLU A 416 -30.33 -21.05 -13.35
N TRP A 417 -29.67 -20.95 -12.20
CA TRP A 417 -29.79 -19.80 -11.30
C TRP A 417 -29.02 -18.56 -11.76
N GLU A 418 -27.99 -18.74 -12.61
CA GLU A 418 -27.10 -17.66 -13.02
C GLU A 418 -27.84 -16.43 -13.60
N PRO A 419 -28.82 -16.56 -14.49
CA PRO A 419 -29.58 -15.41 -15.01
C PRO A 419 -30.34 -14.64 -13.92
N HIS A 420 -30.76 -15.32 -12.85
CA HIS A 420 -31.58 -14.77 -11.78
C HIS A 420 -30.75 -14.24 -10.60
N ALA A 421 -29.57 -14.84 -10.38
CA ALA A 421 -28.68 -14.49 -9.28
C ALA A 421 -27.24 -14.30 -9.78
N PRO A 422 -26.90 -13.17 -10.42
CA PRO A 422 -25.53 -12.92 -10.90
C PRO A 422 -24.52 -12.99 -9.77
N GLY A 423 -23.38 -13.60 -10.07
CA GLY A 423 -22.23 -13.59 -9.19
C GLY A 423 -21.37 -12.33 -9.35
N LEU A 424 -20.24 -12.21 -8.63
CA LEU A 424 -19.37 -11.04 -8.65
C LEU A 424 -17.90 -11.45 -8.83
N LYS A 425 -17.42 -11.51 -10.07
CA LYS A 425 -16.04 -11.87 -10.43
C LYS A 425 -15.43 -10.96 -11.49
N THR A 426 -16.22 -10.40 -12.37
CA THR A 426 -15.79 -9.55 -13.49
C THR A 426 -16.36 -8.14 -13.35
N ILE A 427 -15.84 -7.21 -14.17
CA ILE A 427 -16.42 -5.85 -14.26
C ILE A 427 -17.85 -5.92 -14.77
N ASP A 428 -18.11 -6.78 -15.73
CA ASP A 428 -19.44 -6.93 -16.34
C ASP A 428 -20.46 -7.40 -15.30
N ASP A 429 -20.08 -8.36 -14.45
CA ASP A 429 -20.91 -8.79 -13.31
C ASP A 429 -21.22 -7.60 -12.37
N ALA A 430 -20.20 -6.81 -12.02
CA ALA A 430 -20.38 -5.67 -11.12
C ALA A 430 -21.26 -4.58 -11.73
N VAL A 431 -21.15 -4.33 -13.01
CA VAL A 431 -21.99 -3.36 -13.75
C VAL A 431 -23.43 -3.88 -13.84
N GLU A 432 -23.63 -5.17 -14.10
CA GLU A 432 -24.96 -5.79 -14.12
C GLU A 432 -25.62 -5.76 -12.74
N ILE A 433 -24.92 -6.10 -11.69
CA ILE A 433 -25.42 -5.99 -10.31
C ILE A 433 -25.81 -4.54 -9.99
N ARG A 434 -24.95 -3.57 -10.33
CA ARG A 434 -25.26 -2.14 -10.15
C ARG A 434 -26.51 -1.74 -10.90
N ARG A 435 -26.62 -2.17 -12.16
CA ARG A 435 -27.80 -1.92 -12.97
C ARG A 435 -29.07 -2.47 -12.33
N ARG A 436 -29.06 -3.71 -11.84
CA ARG A 436 -30.21 -4.34 -11.17
C ARG A 436 -30.60 -3.59 -9.90
N ILE A 437 -29.63 -3.24 -9.05
CA ILE A 437 -29.90 -2.50 -7.81
C ILE A 437 -30.55 -1.15 -8.13
N LEU A 438 -29.97 -0.35 -9.01
CA LEU A 438 -30.48 0.97 -9.34
C LEU A 438 -31.85 0.91 -10.06
N ALA A 439 -32.00 0.00 -11.04
CA ALA A 439 -33.24 -0.19 -11.76
C ALA A 439 -34.39 -0.68 -10.84
N ALA A 440 -34.08 -1.41 -9.76
CA ALA A 440 -35.08 -1.83 -8.80
C ALA A 440 -35.73 -0.62 -8.08
N PHE A 441 -34.94 0.40 -7.74
CA PHE A 441 -35.44 1.63 -7.15
C PHE A 441 -36.30 2.46 -8.14
N GLU A 442 -35.81 2.62 -9.38
CA GLU A 442 -36.57 3.34 -10.42
C GLU A 442 -37.91 2.68 -10.71
N ARG A 443 -37.98 1.37 -10.74
CA ARG A 443 -39.19 0.61 -10.92
C ARG A 443 -40.08 0.70 -9.67
N ALA A 444 -39.51 0.65 -8.49
CA ALA A 444 -40.29 0.76 -7.24
C ALA A 444 -40.91 2.15 -7.05
N GLU A 445 -40.27 3.22 -7.56
CA GLU A 445 -40.82 4.58 -7.56
C GLU A 445 -42.12 4.67 -8.34
N SER A 446 -42.21 3.94 -9.47
CA SER A 446 -43.38 3.94 -10.35
C SER A 446 -44.39 2.79 -10.11
N ALA A 447 -44.06 1.82 -9.24
CA ALA A 447 -44.93 0.68 -8.98
C ALA A 447 -46.15 1.09 -8.15
N GLU A 448 -47.35 0.74 -8.63
CA GLU A 448 -48.62 0.99 -7.94
C GLU A 448 -48.94 -0.13 -6.96
N ASP A 449 -48.60 -1.39 -7.31
CA ASP A 449 -48.80 -2.54 -6.42
C ASP A 449 -47.78 -2.58 -5.30
N LEU A 450 -48.27 -2.61 -4.05
CA LEU A 450 -47.41 -2.67 -2.86
C LEU A 450 -46.62 -3.98 -2.73
N ALA A 451 -47.15 -5.10 -3.25
CA ALA A 451 -46.45 -6.38 -3.21
C ALA A 451 -45.28 -6.39 -4.22
N GLU A 452 -45.52 -5.85 -5.42
CA GLU A 452 -44.44 -5.64 -6.40
C GLU A 452 -43.40 -4.68 -5.87
N ARG A 453 -43.78 -3.53 -5.34
CA ARG A 453 -42.86 -2.55 -4.72
C ARG A 453 -41.99 -3.18 -3.63
N ARG A 454 -42.57 -3.99 -2.75
CA ARG A 454 -41.84 -4.71 -1.70
C ARG A 454 -40.82 -5.71 -2.30
N SER A 455 -41.20 -6.45 -3.34
CA SER A 455 -40.31 -7.40 -4.01
C SER A 455 -39.14 -6.70 -4.70
N LEU A 456 -39.35 -5.53 -5.32
CA LEU A 456 -38.34 -4.69 -5.94
C LEU A 456 -37.35 -4.12 -4.90
N LEU A 457 -37.87 -3.72 -3.74
CA LEU A 457 -37.08 -3.17 -2.62
C LEU A 457 -36.49 -4.26 -1.69
N THR A 458 -36.60 -5.54 -2.04
CA THR A 458 -35.96 -6.64 -1.32
C THR A 458 -34.72 -7.12 -2.07
N PHE A 459 -33.55 -7.00 -1.44
CA PHE A 459 -32.25 -7.44 -1.98
C PHE A 459 -31.78 -8.65 -1.21
N VAL A 460 -31.59 -9.77 -1.89
CA VAL A 460 -31.12 -11.02 -1.26
C VAL A 460 -29.71 -11.33 -1.70
N ILE A 461 -28.82 -11.51 -0.74
CA ILE A 461 -27.44 -11.93 -0.96
C ILE A 461 -27.27 -13.37 -0.45
N VAL A 462 -26.81 -14.27 -1.30
CA VAL A 462 -26.57 -15.67 -0.95
C VAL A 462 -25.10 -15.92 -0.75
N GLY A 463 -24.70 -16.25 0.50
CA GLY A 463 -23.33 -16.53 0.90
C GLY A 463 -22.75 -15.50 1.86
N GLY A 464 -22.39 -15.92 3.08
CA GLY A 464 -21.87 -15.09 4.17
C GLY A 464 -20.34 -15.07 4.24
N GLY A 465 -19.63 -15.28 3.11
CA GLY A 465 -18.19 -15.02 2.97
C GLY A 465 -17.87 -13.52 2.90
N PRO A 466 -16.57 -13.14 2.73
CA PRO A 466 -16.19 -11.72 2.64
C PRO A 466 -17.00 -10.94 1.60
N THR A 467 -17.13 -11.45 0.38
CA THR A 467 -17.87 -10.80 -0.70
C THR A 467 -19.34 -10.52 -0.34
N GLY A 468 -20.02 -11.52 0.25
CA GLY A 468 -21.42 -11.34 0.62
C GLY A 468 -21.62 -10.37 1.78
N VAL A 469 -20.72 -10.39 2.78
CA VAL A 469 -20.71 -9.45 3.90
C VAL A 469 -20.47 -8.02 3.43
N GLU A 470 -19.51 -7.82 2.52
CA GLU A 470 -19.16 -6.52 1.94
C GLU A 470 -20.31 -5.98 1.07
N LEU A 471 -20.90 -6.81 0.20
CA LEU A 471 -22.07 -6.44 -0.59
C LEU A 471 -23.28 -6.06 0.30
N ALA A 472 -23.60 -6.89 1.29
CA ALA A 472 -24.73 -6.65 2.17
C ALA A 472 -24.59 -5.34 2.95
N GLY A 473 -23.40 -5.10 3.50
CA GLY A 473 -23.08 -3.86 4.22
C GLY A 473 -23.16 -2.62 3.33
N ASP A 474 -22.61 -2.70 2.12
CA ASP A 474 -22.52 -1.57 1.21
C ASP A 474 -23.87 -1.27 0.52
N ILE A 475 -24.70 -2.29 0.24
CA ILE A 475 -26.08 -2.11 -0.21
C ILE A 475 -26.93 -1.47 0.90
N ALA A 476 -26.79 -1.95 2.15
CA ALA A 476 -27.53 -1.37 3.27
C ALA A 476 -27.19 0.11 3.51
N GLU A 477 -25.93 0.50 3.32
CA GLU A 477 -25.52 1.90 3.38
C GLU A 477 -26.03 2.74 2.19
N LEU A 478 -26.01 2.17 0.97
CA LEU A 478 -26.56 2.83 -0.22
C LEU A 478 -28.04 3.18 0.00
N VAL A 479 -28.79 2.22 0.48
CA VAL A 479 -30.23 2.34 0.76
C VAL A 479 -30.51 3.41 1.81
N ARG A 480 -29.80 3.38 2.94
CA ARG A 480 -30.08 4.27 4.08
C ARG A 480 -29.60 5.69 3.90
N TYR A 481 -28.45 5.88 3.25
CA TYR A 481 -27.77 7.18 3.23
C TYR A 481 -27.49 7.70 1.82
N GLY A 482 -27.41 6.79 0.85
CA GLY A 482 -26.96 7.14 -0.50
C GLY A 482 -28.04 7.75 -1.38
N MET A 483 -29.32 7.46 -1.12
CA MET A 483 -30.44 7.81 -1.99
C MET A 483 -31.62 8.51 -1.28
N GLU A 484 -31.46 8.90 -0.02
CA GLU A 484 -32.50 9.42 0.88
C GLU A 484 -33.39 10.55 0.29
N LYS A 485 -32.82 11.35 -0.62
CA LYS A 485 -33.52 12.56 -1.16
C LYS A 485 -33.78 12.49 -2.67
N GLU A 486 -33.62 11.34 -3.30
CA GLU A 486 -33.71 11.23 -4.75
C GLU A 486 -35.10 10.80 -5.24
N PHE A 487 -35.84 10.07 -4.43
CA PHE A 487 -37.18 9.56 -4.75
C PHE A 487 -38.24 10.33 -4.03
N ARG A 488 -39.41 10.50 -4.68
CA ARG A 488 -40.53 11.28 -4.14
C ARG A 488 -41.65 10.42 -3.60
N HIS A 489 -41.86 9.22 -4.17
CA HIS A 489 -42.98 8.34 -3.87
C HIS A 489 -42.58 7.09 -3.09
N LEU A 490 -41.27 6.90 -2.90
CA LEU A 490 -40.79 5.83 -2.05
C LEU A 490 -39.74 6.35 -1.04
N ASP A 491 -39.67 5.71 0.11
CA ASP A 491 -38.57 5.87 1.05
C ASP A 491 -37.53 4.76 0.78
N PRO A 492 -36.34 5.09 0.26
CA PRO A 492 -35.30 4.09 0.02
C PRO A 492 -34.93 3.32 1.29
N ALA A 493 -35.02 3.94 2.48
CA ALA A 493 -34.67 3.29 3.75
C ALA A 493 -35.66 2.16 4.12
N SER A 494 -36.81 2.07 3.47
CA SER A 494 -37.78 0.96 3.61
C SER A 494 -37.30 -0.34 2.93
N ALA A 495 -36.24 -0.27 2.10
CA ALA A 495 -35.71 -1.45 1.43
C ALA A 495 -35.12 -2.46 2.42
N ARG A 496 -35.35 -3.72 2.13
CA ARG A 496 -34.95 -4.86 2.93
C ARG A 496 -33.69 -5.52 2.32
N VAL A 497 -32.63 -5.67 3.11
CA VAL A 497 -31.41 -6.38 2.71
C VAL A 497 -31.30 -7.66 3.51
N VAL A 498 -31.27 -8.79 2.83
CA VAL A 498 -31.26 -10.14 3.44
C VAL A 498 -29.96 -10.86 3.04
N LEU A 499 -29.19 -11.32 4.01
CA LEU A 499 -28.00 -12.13 3.81
C LEU A 499 -28.25 -13.57 4.28
N VAL A 500 -28.28 -14.51 3.33
CA VAL A 500 -28.50 -15.94 3.61
C VAL A 500 -27.18 -16.70 3.64
N GLN A 501 -26.94 -17.44 4.72
CA GLN A 501 -25.72 -18.23 4.90
C GLN A 501 -26.04 -19.64 5.36
N SER A 502 -25.48 -20.65 4.69
CA SER A 502 -25.67 -22.06 5.02
C SER A 502 -24.91 -22.51 6.27
N ALA A 503 -23.81 -21.85 6.63
CA ALA A 503 -23.05 -22.13 7.83
C ALA A 503 -23.63 -21.44 9.08
N ALA A 504 -23.25 -21.93 10.27
CA ALA A 504 -23.68 -21.39 11.56
C ALA A 504 -23.15 -19.98 11.87
N ARG A 505 -22.29 -19.42 11.02
CA ARG A 505 -21.73 -18.05 11.20
C ARG A 505 -21.30 -17.42 9.90
N LEU A 506 -21.29 -16.08 9.89
CA LEU A 506 -20.67 -15.31 8.83
C LEU A 506 -19.15 -15.41 8.89
N LEU A 507 -18.47 -15.16 7.77
CA LEU A 507 -17.00 -15.14 7.68
C LEU A 507 -16.38 -16.40 8.35
N PRO A 508 -16.71 -17.62 7.90
CA PRO A 508 -16.33 -18.85 8.60
C PRO A 508 -14.81 -19.04 8.75
N THR A 509 -14.01 -18.39 7.89
CA THR A 509 -12.53 -18.40 7.92
C THR A 509 -11.93 -17.45 8.96
N PHE A 510 -12.73 -16.55 9.54
CA PHE A 510 -12.28 -15.63 10.59
C PHE A 510 -12.49 -16.23 12.00
N PRO A 511 -11.76 -15.73 13.02
CA PRO A 511 -12.04 -16.08 14.41
C PRO A 511 -13.50 -15.78 14.79
N GLY A 512 -14.14 -16.66 15.58
CA GLY A 512 -15.56 -16.57 15.93
C GLY A 512 -15.97 -15.24 16.59
N ALA A 513 -15.07 -14.64 17.37
CA ALA A 513 -15.31 -13.30 17.95
C ALA A 513 -15.46 -12.21 16.88
N LEU A 514 -14.66 -12.25 15.79
CA LEU A 514 -14.78 -11.33 14.67
C LEU A 514 -16.02 -11.60 13.82
N SER A 515 -16.40 -12.87 13.62
CA SER A 515 -17.64 -13.27 12.94
C SER A 515 -18.87 -12.68 13.65
N ARG A 516 -18.95 -12.80 14.97
CA ARG A 516 -20.05 -12.20 15.76
C ARG A 516 -20.06 -10.67 15.69
N LYS A 517 -18.90 -10.01 15.68
CA LYS A 517 -18.81 -8.55 15.51
C LYS A 517 -19.27 -8.11 14.12
N ALA A 518 -18.91 -8.86 13.07
CA ALA A 518 -19.34 -8.61 11.71
C ALA A 518 -20.87 -8.71 11.59
N GLN A 519 -21.46 -9.78 12.12
CA GLN A 519 -22.91 -9.99 12.14
C GLN A 519 -23.63 -8.85 12.85
N ARG A 520 -23.24 -8.49 14.07
CA ARG A 520 -23.84 -7.37 14.81
C ARG A 520 -23.72 -6.03 14.08
N SER A 521 -22.64 -5.83 13.32
CA SER A 521 -22.46 -4.62 12.53
C SER A 521 -23.42 -4.57 11.33
N LEU A 522 -23.65 -5.69 10.65
CA LEU A 522 -24.66 -5.80 9.59
C LEU A 522 -26.07 -5.62 10.13
N GLU A 523 -26.41 -6.26 11.25
CA GLU A 523 -27.71 -6.13 11.90
C GLU A 523 -28.03 -4.67 12.31
N ARG A 524 -27.02 -3.93 12.80
CA ARG A 524 -27.15 -2.49 13.09
C ARG A 524 -27.38 -1.65 11.83
N LEU A 525 -26.83 -2.08 10.70
CA LEU A 525 -27.14 -1.47 9.39
C LEU A 525 -28.50 -1.91 8.85
N GLY A 526 -29.24 -2.77 9.58
CA GLY A 526 -30.56 -3.27 9.20
C GLY A 526 -30.54 -4.41 8.20
N VAL A 527 -29.40 -5.07 8.05
CA VAL A 527 -29.32 -6.32 7.28
C VAL A 527 -29.93 -7.44 8.09
N GLU A 528 -30.89 -8.15 7.50
CA GLU A 528 -31.43 -9.39 8.04
C GLU A 528 -30.47 -10.53 7.74
N VAL A 529 -29.89 -11.15 8.78
CA VAL A 529 -28.92 -12.25 8.65
C VAL A 529 -29.61 -13.57 8.96
N ILE A 530 -29.71 -14.46 7.97
CA ILE A 530 -30.29 -15.78 8.09
C ILE A 530 -29.17 -16.82 8.01
N LEU A 531 -28.80 -17.40 9.16
CA LEU A 531 -27.77 -18.42 9.28
C LEU A 531 -28.37 -19.84 9.21
N GLU A 532 -27.49 -20.85 9.03
CA GLU A 532 -27.84 -22.27 8.98
C GLU A 532 -28.95 -22.58 7.95
N SER A 533 -28.98 -21.77 6.87
CA SER A 533 -30.06 -21.77 5.91
C SER A 533 -29.55 -21.96 4.49
N LYS A 534 -29.98 -23.01 3.84
CA LYS A 534 -29.65 -23.32 2.45
C LYS A 534 -30.74 -22.74 1.53
N VAL A 535 -30.31 -22.13 0.45
CA VAL A 535 -31.18 -21.81 -0.67
C VAL A 535 -31.52 -23.10 -1.39
N ALA A 536 -32.81 -23.35 -1.54
CA ALA A 536 -33.35 -24.54 -2.21
C ALA A 536 -33.63 -24.27 -3.68
N ASP A 537 -34.08 -23.05 -4.00
CA ASP A 537 -34.37 -22.64 -5.37
C ASP A 537 -34.27 -21.12 -5.56
N ILE A 538 -33.96 -20.68 -6.80
CA ILE A 538 -33.89 -19.27 -7.23
C ILE A 538 -34.59 -19.15 -8.57
N ASP A 539 -35.55 -18.23 -8.65
CA ASP A 539 -36.29 -17.91 -9.85
C ASP A 539 -36.48 -16.36 -10.02
N PRO A 540 -37.15 -15.89 -11.10
CA PRO A 540 -37.37 -14.44 -11.30
C PRO A 540 -38.08 -13.73 -10.19
N ASP A 541 -38.86 -14.45 -9.34
CA ASP A 541 -39.70 -13.87 -8.30
C ASP A 541 -39.08 -13.92 -6.91
N GLY A 542 -37.89 -14.58 -6.76
CA GLY A 542 -37.15 -14.59 -5.50
C GLY A 542 -36.41 -15.87 -5.19
N VAL A 543 -36.29 -16.15 -3.90
CA VAL A 543 -35.54 -17.31 -3.41
C VAL A 543 -36.36 -18.15 -2.44
N LEU A 544 -36.17 -19.46 -2.50
CA LEU A 544 -36.74 -20.42 -1.54
C LEU A 544 -35.68 -20.79 -0.50
N VAL A 545 -35.93 -20.43 0.76
CA VAL A 545 -35.02 -20.66 1.89
C VAL A 545 -35.76 -21.39 2.97
N ASN A 546 -35.31 -22.60 3.35
CA ASN A 546 -35.93 -23.43 4.41
C ASN A 546 -37.46 -23.58 4.22
N GLY A 547 -37.93 -23.77 2.99
CA GLY A 547 -39.35 -23.93 2.66
C GLY A 547 -40.16 -22.62 2.67
N ARG A 548 -39.54 -21.48 2.97
CA ARG A 548 -40.19 -20.15 2.90
C ARG A 548 -39.69 -19.38 1.68
N ARG A 549 -40.62 -18.75 0.94
CA ARG A 549 -40.29 -17.89 -0.17
C ARG A 549 -39.99 -16.48 0.31
N ILE A 550 -38.87 -15.92 -0.11
CA ILE A 550 -38.52 -14.52 0.03
C ILE A 550 -38.73 -13.89 -1.36
N ALA A 551 -39.79 -13.11 -1.52
CA ALA A 551 -40.06 -12.39 -2.76
C ALA A 551 -38.98 -11.32 -2.97
N SER A 552 -38.26 -11.33 -4.12
CA SER A 552 -37.19 -10.43 -4.45
C SER A 552 -36.93 -10.42 -5.96
N ARG A 553 -36.78 -9.23 -6.54
CA ARG A 553 -36.40 -9.05 -7.94
C ARG A 553 -34.88 -8.92 -8.11
N THR A 554 -34.12 -8.86 -7.01
CA THR A 554 -32.66 -8.73 -7.02
C THR A 554 -32.02 -9.71 -6.06
N VAL A 555 -31.57 -10.82 -6.61
CA VAL A 555 -30.80 -11.85 -5.90
C VAL A 555 -29.36 -11.80 -6.37
N LEU A 556 -28.37 -11.86 -5.45
CA LEU A 556 -26.94 -11.81 -5.73
C LEU A 556 -26.24 -13.06 -5.19
N TRP A 557 -25.38 -13.65 -6.02
CA TRP A 557 -24.68 -14.87 -5.66
C TRP A 557 -23.27 -14.59 -5.17
N ALA A 558 -22.96 -14.97 -3.93
CA ALA A 558 -21.65 -14.88 -3.30
C ALA A 558 -21.20 -16.18 -2.63
N ALA A 559 -21.80 -17.34 -3.00
CA ALA A 559 -21.73 -18.57 -2.20
C ALA A 559 -20.75 -19.62 -2.71
N GLY A 560 -20.24 -19.58 -3.91
CA GLY A 560 -19.38 -20.63 -4.43
C GLY A 560 -18.44 -20.21 -5.53
N VAL A 561 -17.29 -20.88 -5.61
CA VAL A 561 -16.32 -20.72 -6.70
C VAL A 561 -15.83 -22.08 -7.18
N VAL A 562 -15.56 -22.19 -8.48
CA VAL A 562 -14.96 -23.36 -9.13
C VAL A 562 -13.74 -22.88 -9.91
N ALA A 563 -12.65 -23.66 -9.88
CA ALA A 563 -11.45 -23.35 -10.65
C ALA A 563 -11.72 -23.41 -12.15
N SER A 564 -10.91 -22.71 -12.93
CA SER A 564 -10.91 -22.81 -14.38
C SER A 564 -10.66 -24.25 -14.86
N PRO A 565 -10.98 -24.62 -16.10
CA PRO A 565 -10.84 -26.00 -16.60
C PRO A 565 -9.38 -26.44 -16.81
N ALA A 566 -8.41 -25.79 -16.18
CA ALA A 566 -6.98 -26.10 -16.32
C ALA A 566 -6.63 -27.56 -16.03
N ALA A 567 -7.31 -28.20 -15.06
CA ALA A 567 -7.11 -29.63 -14.76
C ALA A 567 -7.49 -30.53 -15.95
N GLN A 568 -8.55 -30.18 -16.64
CA GLN A 568 -9.00 -30.90 -17.86
C GLN A 568 -8.00 -30.69 -19.00
N TRP A 569 -7.52 -29.43 -19.21
CA TRP A 569 -6.54 -29.12 -20.25
C TRP A 569 -5.22 -29.85 -20.09
N LEU A 570 -4.82 -30.11 -18.84
CA LEU A 570 -3.56 -30.76 -18.49
C LEU A 570 -3.70 -32.27 -18.24
N HIS A 571 -4.91 -32.83 -18.29
CA HIS A 571 -5.21 -34.20 -17.84
C HIS A 571 -4.65 -34.50 -16.44
N ALA A 572 -4.68 -33.46 -15.54
CA ALA A 572 -4.05 -33.49 -14.23
C ALA A 572 -5.06 -33.80 -13.12
N ALA A 573 -4.57 -34.35 -12.02
CA ALA A 573 -5.38 -34.59 -10.84
C ALA A 573 -5.91 -33.26 -10.25
N ALA A 574 -7.21 -33.27 -9.88
CA ALA A 574 -7.86 -32.10 -9.28
C ALA A 574 -8.60 -32.48 -7.97
N ASP A 575 -8.98 -31.43 -7.22
CA ASP A 575 -9.92 -31.58 -6.10
C ASP A 575 -11.38 -31.40 -6.57
N ARG A 576 -12.31 -31.48 -5.62
CA ARG A 576 -13.76 -31.31 -5.88
C ARG A 576 -14.13 -29.91 -6.44
N SER A 577 -13.29 -28.91 -6.23
CA SER A 577 -13.48 -27.55 -6.76
C SER A 577 -12.76 -27.34 -8.09
N GLY A 578 -12.24 -28.39 -8.72
CA GLY A 578 -11.52 -28.34 -10.00
C GLY A 578 -10.08 -27.81 -9.90
N ARG A 579 -9.54 -27.56 -8.68
CA ARG A 579 -8.19 -27.04 -8.53
C ARG A 579 -7.15 -28.11 -8.83
N VAL A 580 -6.19 -27.79 -9.68
CA VAL A 580 -5.07 -28.68 -10.06
C VAL A 580 -4.21 -28.99 -8.84
N LYS A 581 -3.96 -30.25 -8.54
CA LYS A 581 -2.97 -30.65 -7.53
C LYS A 581 -1.58 -30.38 -8.06
N VAL A 582 -0.80 -29.61 -7.34
CA VAL A 582 0.56 -29.23 -7.74
C VAL A 582 1.60 -29.78 -6.78
N GLU A 583 2.83 -29.94 -7.28
CA GLU A 583 4.00 -30.33 -6.51
C GLU A 583 4.49 -29.20 -5.59
N ALA A 584 5.51 -29.50 -4.78
CA ALA A 584 6.07 -28.54 -3.82
C ALA A 584 6.66 -27.27 -4.46
N ASP A 585 7.02 -27.33 -5.72
CA ASP A 585 7.54 -26.21 -6.53
C ASP A 585 6.48 -25.59 -7.46
N LEU A 586 5.21 -25.89 -7.22
CA LEU A 586 4.04 -25.45 -8.00
C LEU A 586 3.99 -25.97 -9.44
N SER A 587 4.84 -26.93 -9.81
CA SER A 587 4.73 -27.65 -11.07
C SER A 587 3.62 -28.70 -11.02
N VAL A 588 3.21 -29.22 -12.17
CA VAL A 588 2.24 -30.32 -12.31
C VAL A 588 2.98 -31.64 -12.39
N ALA A 589 2.50 -32.67 -11.70
CA ALA A 589 3.08 -34.00 -11.74
C ALA A 589 3.19 -34.52 -13.18
N GLY A 590 4.37 -34.99 -13.58
CA GLY A 590 4.66 -35.43 -14.95
C GLY A 590 4.93 -34.29 -15.95
N LEU A 591 4.69 -33.02 -15.59
CA LEU A 591 4.86 -31.84 -16.44
C LEU A 591 5.75 -30.79 -15.76
N PRO A 592 7.05 -31.02 -15.62
CA PRO A 592 7.94 -30.17 -14.82
C PRO A 592 7.98 -28.71 -15.29
N ASN A 593 7.77 -28.45 -16.56
CA ASN A 593 7.78 -27.08 -17.13
C ASN A 593 6.42 -26.37 -17.11
N VAL A 594 5.38 -27.01 -16.54
CA VAL A 594 4.04 -26.45 -16.43
C VAL A 594 3.74 -26.14 -14.95
N PHE A 595 3.47 -24.89 -14.66
CA PHE A 595 3.16 -24.39 -13.31
C PHE A 595 1.71 -23.94 -13.23
N VAL A 596 1.06 -24.22 -12.09
CA VAL A 596 -0.30 -23.72 -11.82
C VAL A 596 -0.31 -22.93 -10.52
N ILE A 597 -0.91 -21.74 -10.53
CA ILE A 597 -0.88 -20.79 -9.41
C ILE A 597 -2.23 -20.10 -9.16
N GLY A 598 -2.37 -19.52 -7.98
CA GLY A 598 -3.59 -18.80 -7.58
C GLY A 598 -4.77 -19.74 -7.31
N ASP A 599 -6.00 -19.27 -7.60
CA ASP A 599 -7.23 -20.00 -7.31
C ASP A 599 -7.41 -21.25 -8.19
N THR A 600 -6.61 -21.39 -9.24
CA THR A 600 -6.56 -22.57 -10.11
C THR A 600 -5.82 -23.75 -9.45
N ALA A 601 -4.93 -23.50 -8.49
CA ALA A 601 -4.04 -24.48 -7.89
C ALA A 601 -4.49 -24.93 -6.50
N LEU A 602 -4.37 -26.23 -6.22
CA LEU A 602 -4.42 -26.79 -4.86
C LEU A 602 -3.00 -26.93 -4.32
N VAL A 603 -2.60 -26.00 -3.46
CA VAL A 603 -1.25 -25.89 -2.90
C VAL A 603 -1.28 -26.21 -1.41
N ASN A 604 -0.61 -27.24 -0.94
CA ASN A 604 -0.57 -27.64 0.48
C ASN A 604 0.65 -27.05 1.23
N ALA A 605 0.95 -25.77 1.00
CA ALA A 605 2.15 -25.09 1.51
C ALA A 605 1.88 -24.17 2.72
N TRP A 606 0.74 -24.31 3.41
CA TRP A 606 0.39 -23.53 4.59
C TRP A 606 0.25 -24.42 5.82
N LYS A 607 1.39 -24.77 6.47
CA LYS A 607 1.41 -25.65 7.64
C LYS A 607 0.64 -26.96 7.41
N GLY A 608 0.82 -27.60 6.24
CA GLY A 608 0.11 -28.81 5.84
C GLY A 608 -1.34 -28.63 5.41
N LYS A 609 -1.84 -27.39 5.37
CA LYS A 609 -3.20 -27.05 4.92
C LYS A 609 -3.16 -26.41 3.52
N PRO A 610 -4.27 -26.47 2.77
CA PRO A 610 -4.40 -25.75 1.52
C PRO A 610 -4.21 -24.25 1.69
N VAL A 611 -3.48 -23.64 0.75
CA VAL A 611 -3.31 -22.19 0.66
C VAL A 611 -4.66 -21.58 0.29
N PRO A 612 -5.12 -20.53 1.01
CA PRO A 612 -6.42 -19.92 0.71
C PRO A 612 -6.39 -19.17 -0.63
N GLY A 613 -7.53 -19.13 -1.34
CA GLY A 613 -7.75 -18.37 -2.56
C GLY A 613 -7.80 -16.86 -2.26
N LEU A 614 -6.64 -16.24 -2.10
CA LEU A 614 -6.48 -14.83 -1.77
C LEU A 614 -5.47 -14.17 -2.72
N ALA A 615 -5.68 -12.90 -3.05
CA ALA A 615 -4.77 -12.12 -3.89
C ALA A 615 -3.29 -12.16 -3.42
N PRO A 616 -2.95 -12.05 -2.11
CA PRO A 616 -1.58 -12.23 -1.65
C PRO A 616 -1.00 -13.62 -1.92
N ALA A 617 -1.81 -14.67 -1.89
CA ALA A 617 -1.37 -16.04 -2.18
C ALA A 617 -1.02 -16.20 -3.67
N ALA A 618 -1.91 -15.76 -4.55
CA ALA A 618 -1.67 -15.76 -5.99
C ALA A 618 -0.41 -14.97 -6.36
N LYS A 619 -0.21 -13.79 -5.77
CA LYS A 619 0.97 -12.93 -5.99
C LYS A 619 2.27 -13.58 -5.50
N GLN A 620 2.24 -14.29 -4.36
CA GLN A 620 3.39 -15.03 -3.85
C GLN A 620 3.72 -16.21 -4.78
N GLY A 621 2.71 -16.96 -5.24
CA GLY A 621 2.87 -18.04 -6.21
C GLY A 621 3.49 -17.56 -7.52
N GLY A 622 2.97 -16.49 -8.12
CA GLY A 622 3.53 -15.93 -9.36
C GLY A 622 4.97 -15.43 -9.19
N THR A 623 5.27 -14.75 -8.06
CA THR A 623 6.63 -14.31 -7.75
C THR A 623 7.59 -15.50 -7.56
N TYR A 624 7.11 -16.57 -6.97
CA TYR A 624 7.90 -17.80 -6.77
C TYR A 624 8.17 -18.48 -8.10
N VAL A 625 7.14 -18.72 -8.93
CA VAL A 625 7.30 -19.40 -10.23
C VAL A 625 8.27 -18.64 -11.15
N ALA A 626 8.20 -17.33 -11.19
CA ALA A 626 9.17 -16.53 -11.95
C ALA A 626 10.61 -16.78 -11.48
N ARG A 627 10.86 -16.89 -10.17
CA ARG A 627 12.18 -17.23 -9.62
C ARG A 627 12.58 -18.67 -9.94
N ALA A 628 11.64 -19.60 -9.87
CA ALA A 628 11.87 -21.00 -10.19
C ALA A 628 12.29 -21.16 -11.66
N ILE A 629 11.61 -20.51 -12.59
CA ILE A 629 11.99 -20.49 -14.01
C ILE A 629 13.40 -19.91 -14.19
N LEU A 630 13.69 -18.76 -13.59
CA LEU A 630 15.01 -18.13 -13.67
C LEU A 630 16.11 -18.98 -13.03
N GLY A 631 15.83 -19.70 -11.94
CA GLY A 631 16.75 -20.64 -11.31
C GLY A 631 17.05 -21.83 -12.22
N ARG A 632 16.00 -22.44 -12.79
CA ARG A 632 16.15 -23.57 -13.72
C ARG A 632 16.99 -23.21 -14.96
N LEU A 633 16.85 -22.01 -15.49
CA LEU A 633 17.71 -21.52 -16.59
C LEU A 633 19.19 -21.42 -16.19
N ARG A 634 19.51 -21.32 -14.90
CA ARG A 634 20.88 -21.37 -14.37
C ARG A 634 21.29 -22.75 -13.89
N GLY A 635 20.47 -23.79 -14.09
CA GLY A 635 20.72 -25.15 -13.59
C GLY A 635 20.44 -25.32 -12.08
N GLU A 636 19.76 -24.37 -11.43
CA GLU A 636 19.44 -24.43 -10.01
C GLU A 636 18.09 -25.12 -9.78
N ALA A 637 17.99 -26.00 -8.79
CA ALA A 637 16.71 -26.55 -8.34
C ALA A 637 15.98 -25.55 -7.45
N PRO A 638 14.70 -25.20 -7.74
CA PRO A 638 13.97 -24.26 -6.89
C PRO A 638 13.65 -24.90 -5.53
N PRO A 639 13.80 -24.17 -4.40
CA PRO A 639 13.36 -24.65 -3.11
C PRO A 639 11.83 -24.78 -3.06
N PRO A 640 11.25 -25.64 -2.20
CA PRO A 640 9.81 -25.75 -2.06
C PRO A 640 9.11 -24.43 -1.79
N PHE A 641 7.93 -24.23 -2.38
CA PHE A 641 7.11 -23.03 -2.13
C PHE A 641 6.62 -23.01 -0.68
N ARG A 642 6.72 -21.87 -0.03
CA ARG A 642 6.23 -21.62 1.32
C ARG A 642 5.33 -20.39 1.33
N TYR A 643 4.04 -20.61 1.63
CA TYR A 643 3.09 -19.53 1.75
C TYR A 643 3.23 -18.80 3.09
N ARG A 644 3.34 -17.48 3.04
CA ARG A 644 3.28 -16.60 4.20
C ARG A 644 1.94 -15.90 4.26
N HIS A 645 1.11 -16.29 5.22
CA HIS A 645 -0.20 -15.65 5.41
C HIS A 645 -0.04 -14.19 5.85
N MET A 646 -0.69 -13.28 5.12
CA MET A 646 -0.59 -11.84 5.36
C MET A 646 -1.79 -11.27 6.13
N GLY A 647 -2.66 -12.14 6.64
CA GLY A 647 -3.89 -11.77 7.33
C GLY A 647 -5.11 -11.80 6.44
N SER A 648 -6.27 -11.61 7.06
CA SER A 648 -7.59 -11.53 6.42
C SER A 648 -8.28 -10.27 6.87
N LEU A 649 -8.95 -9.57 5.93
CA LEU A 649 -9.70 -8.34 6.19
C LEU A 649 -11.05 -8.44 5.48
N ALA A 650 -12.09 -7.89 6.10
CA ALA A 650 -13.40 -7.68 5.48
C ALA A 650 -14.04 -6.41 6.06
N THR A 651 -14.60 -5.57 5.21
CA THR A 651 -15.36 -4.39 5.64
C THR A 651 -16.85 -4.71 5.77
N ILE A 652 -17.53 -3.96 6.65
CA ILE A 652 -18.97 -4.15 6.95
C ILE A 652 -19.69 -2.79 6.80
N GLY A 653 -19.26 -1.99 5.83
CA GLY A 653 -19.72 -0.63 5.67
C GLY A 653 -18.76 0.41 6.27
N ARG A 654 -19.23 1.66 6.43
CA ARG A 654 -18.39 2.77 6.91
C ARG A 654 -18.03 2.61 8.37
N LYS A 655 -16.75 2.86 8.68
CA LYS A 655 -16.17 2.80 10.04
C LYS A 655 -16.23 1.43 10.70
N ALA A 656 -16.65 0.38 9.99
CA ALA A 656 -16.71 -0.97 10.52
C ALA A 656 -16.00 -1.96 9.59
N ALA A 657 -15.01 -2.67 10.11
CA ALA A 657 -14.31 -3.76 9.46
C ALA A 657 -13.84 -4.78 10.50
N VAL A 658 -13.45 -5.94 10.04
CA VAL A 658 -12.77 -6.97 10.84
C VAL A 658 -11.47 -7.35 10.17
N ALA A 659 -10.43 -7.53 10.98
CA ALA A 659 -9.08 -7.85 10.54
C ALA A 659 -8.44 -8.86 11.48
N SER A 660 -7.75 -9.86 10.91
CA SER A 660 -6.99 -10.88 11.66
C SER A 660 -5.60 -11.06 11.06
N PHE A 661 -4.55 -10.83 11.85
CA PHE A 661 -3.14 -10.92 11.43
C PHE A 661 -2.33 -11.66 12.47
N GLY A 662 -1.86 -12.86 12.17
CA GLY A 662 -0.89 -13.55 13.03
C GLY A 662 -1.30 -13.72 14.50
N GLY A 663 -2.61 -13.83 14.78
CA GLY A 663 -3.15 -13.92 16.14
C GLY A 663 -3.70 -12.60 16.70
N VAL A 664 -3.40 -11.45 16.08
CA VAL A 664 -3.97 -10.16 16.46
C VAL A 664 -5.29 -9.94 15.73
N ASN A 665 -6.36 -9.65 16.48
CA ASN A 665 -7.70 -9.43 15.98
C ASN A 665 -8.12 -7.99 16.22
N VAL A 666 -8.42 -7.26 15.15
CA VAL A 666 -8.84 -5.84 15.20
C VAL A 666 -10.23 -5.73 14.60
N SER A 667 -11.06 -4.82 15.13
CA SER A 667 -12.43 -4.58 14.62
C SER A 667 -12.84 -3.14 14.77
N GLY A 668 -13.89 -2.72 14.06
CA GLY A 668 -14.42 -1.37 14.08
C GLY A 668 -13.59 -0.38 13.25
N ALA A 669 -13.55 0.89 13.66
CA ALA A 669 -12.88 1.95 12.92
C ALA A 669 -11.37 1.72 12.70
N PRO A 670 -10.57 1.22 13.68
CA PRO A 670 -9.16 0.91 13.44
C PRO A 670 -8.96 -0.15 12.36
N ALA A 671 -9.79 -1.20 12.34
CA ALA A 671 -9.74 -2.22 11.29
C ALA A 671 -10.15 -1.64 9.91
N TRP A 672 -11.07 -0.70 9.88
CA TRP A 672 -11.51 -0.03 8.67
C TRP A 672 -10.40 0.85 8.06
N TRP A 673 -9.71 1.65 8.86
CA TRP A 673 -8.55 2.42 8.39
C TRP A 673 -7.42 1.52 7.89
N LEU A 674 -7.15 0.42 8.60
CA LEU A 674 -6.16 -0.57 8.20
C LEU A 674 -6.55 -1.25 6.88
N TRP A 675 -7.84 -1.61 6.73
CA TRP A 675 -8.40 -2.16 5.50
C TRP A 675 -8.19 -1.18 4.32
N GLY A 676 -8.51 0.10 4.49
CA GLY A 676 -8.33 1.12 3.47
C GLY A 676 -6.86 1.28 3.06
N ALA A 677 -5.96 1.41 4.04
CA ALA A 677 -4.52 1.56 3.79
C ALA A 677 -3.93 0.35 3.03
N VAL A 678 -4.31 -0.88 3.42
CA VAL A 678 -3.87 -2.11 2.75
C VAL A 678 -4.37 -2.14 1.30
N HIS A 679 -5.66 -1.85 1.06
CA HIS A 679 -6.23 -1.92 -0.29
C HIS A 679 -5.62 -0.88 -1.24
N VAL A 680 -5.44 0.37 -0.78
CA VAL A 680 -4.74 1.40 -1.56
C VAL A 680 -3.28 0.99 -1.85
N ALA A 681 -2.56 0.43 -0.88
CA ALA A 681 -1.18 0.00 -1.08
C ALA A 681 -1.04 -1.12 -2.13
N PHE A 682 -2.01 -2.04 -2.19
CA PHE A 682 -2.02 -3.15 -3.15
C PHE A 682 -2.60 -2.79 -4.52
N LEU A 683 -3.34 -1.70 -4.65
CA LEU A 683 -3.95 -1.25 -5.91
C LEU A 683 -2.85 -0.89 -6.93
N VAL A 684 -3.05 -1.32 -8.16
CA VAL A 684 -2.08 -1.12 -9.26
C VAL A 684 -2.28 0.27 -9.89
N GLY A 685 -1.17 1.00 -10.05
CA GLY A 685 -1.15 2.33 -10.66
C GLY A 685 -1.36 3.47 -9.68
N LEU A 686 -0.56 4.55 -9.83
CA LEU A 686 -0.65 5.74 -8.96
C LEU A 686 -1.99 6.48 -9.17
N ARG A 687 -2.44 6.58 -10.44
CA ARG A 687 -3.71 7.21 -10.79
C ARG A 687 -4.87 6.56 -10.04
N ASN A 688 -4.96 5.23 -10.06
CA ASN A 688 -6.04 4.48 -9.42
C ASN A 688 -6.03 4.64 -7.90
N ARG A 689 -4.84 4.67 -7.28
CA ARG A 689 -4.69 4.94 -5.84
C ARG A 689 -5.24 6.30 -5.46
N ILE A 690 -4.88 7.34 -6.22
CA ILE A 690 -5.34 8.71 -5.97
C ILE A 690 -6.85 8.81 -6.20
N SER A 691 -7.37 8.23 -7.29
CA SER A 691 -8.79 8.25 -7.62
C SER A 691 -9.63 7.58 -6.54
N VAL A 692 -9.25 6.38 -6.09
CA VAL A 692 -9.95 5.64 -5.02
C VAL A 692 -9.89 6.39 -3.70
N MET A 693 -8.72 6.93 -3.31
CA MET A 693 -8.59 7.73 -2.09
C MET A 693 -9.50 8.96 -2.11
N PHE A 694 -9.54 9.67 -3.25
CA PHE A 694 -10.40 10.85 -3.41
C PHE A 694 -11.88 10.46 -3.38
N SER A 695 -12.28 9.40 -4.08
CA SER A 695 -13.65 8.90 -4.08
C SER A 695 -14.11 8.49 -2.68
N TRP A 696 -13.24 7.80 -1.92
CA TRP A 696 -13.55 7.45 -0.52
C TRP A 696 -13.65 8.67 0.39
N PHE A 697 -12.72 9.63 0.25
CA PHE A 697 -12.75 10.87 1.01
C PHE A 697 -14.05 11.65 0.74
N TRP A 698 -14.43 11.80 -0.54
CA TRP A 698 -15.66 12.47 -0.94
C TRP A 698 -16.91 11.75 -0.42
N ALA A 699 -16.99 10.43 -0.60
CA ALA A 699 -18.09 9.63 -0.07
C ALA A 699 -18.14 9.70 1.46
N TYR A 700 -17.00 9.74 2.14
CA TYR A 700 -16.93 9.89 3.59
C TYR A 700 -17.53 11.22 4.08
N LEU A 701 -17.32 12.31 3.38
CA LEU A 701 -17.83 13.63 3.74
C LEU A 701 -19.29 13.82 3.37
N THR A 702 -19.71 13.36 2.18
CA THR A 702 -20.98 13.74 1.58
C THR A 702 -22.05 12.66 1.58
N PHE A 703 -21.70 11.40 1.84
CA PHE A 703 -22.51 10.19 1.62
C PHE A 703 -22.92 9.96 0.16
N LYS A 704 -22.57 10.86 -0.76
CA LYS A 704 -22.92 10.75 -2.18
C LYS A 704 -21.97 9.79 -2.90
N ARG A 705 -22.56 8.87 -3.68
CA ARG A 705 -21.84 7.95 -4.55
C ARG A 705 -21.85 8.49 -5.98
N GLY A 706 -20.68 8.63 -6.59
CA GLY A 706 -20.55 9.34 -7.87
C GLY A 706 -20.92 8.55 -9.12
N THR A 707 -21.11 7.22 -9.02
CA THR A 707 -21.24 6.33 -10.20
C THR A 707 -22.61 5.65 -10.31
N ARG A 708 -23.67 6.30 -9.82
CA ARG A 708 -25.06 5.81 -9.87
C ARG A 708 -25.69 5.96 -11.25
N LEU A 709 -25.08 5.37 -12.25
CA LEU A 709 -25.55 5.38 -13.62
C LEU A 709 -26.04 3.99 -14.03
N ILE A 710 -27.25 3.91 -14.57
CA ILE A 710 -27.77 2.70 -15.21
C ILE A 710 -27.21 2.65 -16.60
N THR A 711 -26.22 1.77 -16.83
CA THR A 711 -25.54 1.58 -18.12
C THR A 711 -25.60 0.11 -18.53
N GLY A 712 -25.53 -0.20 -19.85
CA GLY A 712 -25.39 -1.57 -20.36
C GLY A 712 -26.68 -2.35 -20.55
N GLY A 713 -27.83 -1.74 -20.41
CA GLY A 713 -29.12 -2.36 -20.79
C GLY A 713 -29.37 -2.23 -22.29
N GLY A 714 -29.51 -3.35 -23.02
CA GLY A 714 -30.24 -3.32 -24.29
C GLY A 714 -31.60 -2.67 -24.05
N ARG A 715 -32.14 -1.92 -25.04
CA ARG A 715 -33.49 -1.35 -25.01
C ARG A 715 -34.44 -2.40 -24.42
N PRO A 716 -35.32 -2.05 -23.48
CA PRO A 716 -36.39 -2.96 -23.09
C PRO A 716 -37.07 -3.40 -24.37
N ALA A 717 -37.24 -4.71 -24.56
CA ALA A 717 -38.05 -5.23 -25.63
C ALA A 717 -39.36 -4.44 -25.57
N ARG A 718 -39.72 -3.74 -26.65
CA ARG A 718 -41.08 -3.20 -26.82
C ARG A 718 -41.97 -4.42 -26.61
N GLU A 719 -42.70 -4.46 -25.51
CA GLU A 719 -43.87 -5.30 -25.45
C GLU A 719 -44.75 -4.87 -26.64
N ASP A 720 -44.79 -5.69 -27.66
CA ASP A 720 -45.83 -5.59 -28.69
C ASP A 720 -47.16 -5.71 -27.96
N ARG A 721 -47.82 -4.57 -27.77
CA ARG A 721 -49.22 -4.56 -27.42
C ARG A 721 -49.96 -4.98 -28.72
N GLY A 722 -50.21 -6.29 -28.86
CA GLY A 722 -51.21 -6.83 -29.73
C GLY A 722 -52.59 -6.56 -29.19
#